data_3ff8a21ae4076e743b90d65a4c643a89
#
_entry.id   3ff8a21ae4076e743b90d65a4c643a89
#
_cell.length_a   1.000
_cell.length_b   1.000
_cell.length_c   1.000
_cell.angle_alpha   90.00
_cell.angle_beta   90.00
_cell.angle_gamma   90.00
#
_symmetry.space_group_name_H-M   'P 1'
#
loop_
_entity.id
_entity.type
_entity.pdbx_description
1 polymer ?
#
loop_
_entity_poly.entity_id
_entity_poly.type
_entity_poly.pdbx_seq_one_letter_code
_entity_poly.pdbx_strand_id
1 'polypeptide(L)'
;MHMMQKKLKVAKIKKELNGSNSRCAITSSSNIKISIKNPPANDLDYFKYFLIIVLAVILLLVILTVLQFIDGGHGGFMYKKISLQPVRNAPEVIITNILPESLPTNENCSYWDCFNVFRCGRTGHDRITVYVYPLEKYVDENDIPVTETISKEYYEILDTIINSNYYTANPNEACLFIPSIDTLNQDRIRSRLTAKVLEKLPYWSNGTNHLFFNMLAGMAPEFSPVIELNTANAIIAGADFDTYTFRIGFDVSIPIYSPFAKLAEVKSLEGERPWLVISSQLSIDPYFHQELLDLQALHSKLLILDICEYHNYSKRCDIETDKVYKYPRVLQKSKYCLVFRGERMGQLVLLEAMAAGCVPVIIMDGVVMPFGNVIDWKRAAVFIMEDYTNTLMSTLNGISKEKYKQLQKQTKWLYDKYFSSLKSIIATTLDIIQDRVYPQWGRIYDDWNIAPDEKSMNPLFLPITAPRNEGFTAVILTYDRVKPIKIIQTKANKLSNRFYPFEEIETEAILSIDDDIIMLTADELEFGYEVWREFPDRLVGFPSRTHIWDNVTLSWKYESEWTNEISMVLTGAAFYHKYWNYLYTTGMPPEVKDWVDDRMNCEDIAMNFLVANVTNKPPIKARTNVKYHLQLCLKLPLQVAPKKKFKCPECVNNEMLSADLGHMFERSKCVDFFTKAFGRMPLRSVEFRADPVLYKDPFPEKLKRFNDIGSL
;
A
#
# COMPACT_ATOMS: atom_id res chain seq x y z
N MET A 1 4.81 43.52 21.33
CA MET A 1 4.73 42.14 20.88
C MET A 1 4.57 41.24 22.12
N HIS A 2 3.33 40.98 22.53
CA HIS A 2 3.06 40.09 23.68
C HIS A 2 3.09 38.65 23.20
N MET A 3 4.07 37.89 23.70
CA MET A 3 4.14 36.42 23.49
C MET A 3 2.95 35.74 24.16
N MET A 4 2.03 35.24 23.38
CA MET A 4 0.88 34.47 23.86
C MET A 4 1.31 33.03 24.18
N GLN A 5 1.22 32.59 25.43
CA GLN A 5 1.46 31.22 25.86
C GLN A 5 0.17 30.41 25.84
N LYS A 6 0.10 29.33 25.07
CA LYS A 6 -1.00 28.35 25.11
C LYS A 6 -0.76 27.26 26.16
N LYS A 7 -1.83 26.92 26.90
CA LYS A 7 -1.82 25.88 27.94
C LYS A 7 -2.62 24.67 27.47
N LEU A 8 -2.10 23.48 27.66
CA LEU A 8 -2.76 22.22 27.34
C LEU A 8 -3.46 21.67 28.60
N LYS A 9 -4.70 21.21 28.46
CA LYS A 9 -5.46 20.56 29.54
C LYS A 9 -5.72 19.10 29.19
N VAL A 10 -5.53 18.19 30.14
CA VAL A 10 -5.78 16.77 30.01
C VAL A 10 -6.80 16.34 31.05
N ALA A 11 -7.89 15.72 30.62
CA ALA A 11 -8.91 15.14 31.48
C ALA A 11 -9.14 13.68 31.14
N LYS A 12 -9.28 12.81 32.15
CA LYS A 12 -9.62 11.38 32.01
C LYS A 12 -11.09 11.17 32.38
N ILE A 13 -11.84 10.61 31.47
CA ILE A 13 -13.25 10.22 31.70
C ILE A 13 -13.30 8.70 31.77
N LYS A 14 -13.68 8.16 32.94
CA LYS A 14 -13.85 6.72 33.18
C LYS A 14 -15.33 6.39 33.23
N LYS A 15 -15.75 5.37 32.48
CA LYS A 15 -17.12 4.85 32.51
C LYS A 15 -17.22 3.81 33.61
N GLU A 16 -18.05 4.02 34.62
CA GLU A 16 -18.45 2.98 35.56
C GLU A 16 -19.70 2.29 35.04
N LEU A 17 -19.56 1.02 34.64
CA LEU A 17 -20.67 0.13 34.31
C LEU A 17 -21.23 -0.47 35.59
N ASN A 18 -22.18 0.19 36.23
CA ASN A 18 -23.15 -0.50 37.10
C ASN A 18 -24.50 0.16 36.96
N GLY A 19 -25.49 -0.68 36.73
CA GLY A 19 -26.83 -0.41 36.29
C GLY A 19 -27.56 0.73 36.96
N SER A 20 -28.39 1.34 36.15
CA SER A 20 -29.42 2.34 36.45
C SER A 20 -28.98 3.71 36.94
N ASN A 21 -29.23 4.69 36.10
CA ASN A 21 -29.13 6.15 36.26
C ASN A 21 -27.79 6.79 35.97
N SER A 22 -27.71 7.25 34.74
CA SER A 22 -26.59 8.04 34.18
C SER A 22 -26.46 9.42 34.84
N ARG A 23 -25.47 9.56 35.70
CA ARG A 23 -24.87 10.88 36.03
C ARG A 23 -23.37 10.76 35.86
N CYS A 24 -22.81 11.58 34.96
CA CYS A 24 -21.35 11.75 34.85
C CYS A 24 -20.81 12.30 36.17
N ALA A 25 -20.09 11.50 36.92
CA ALA A 25 -19.35 11.95 38.09
C ALA A 25 -17.89 12.14 37.75
N ILE A 26 -17.39 13.36 37.95
CA ILE A 26 -15.96 13.67 37.88
C ILE A 26 -15.38 13.35 39.25
N THR A 27 -14.61 12.25 39.37
CA THR A 27 -13.92 11.92 40.62
C THR A 27 -12.47 12.38 40.60
N SER A 28 -12.08 13.16 41.59
CA SER A 28 -10.71 13.51 41.90
C SER A 28 -10.00 12.33 42.57
N SER A 29 -8.81 11.96 42.11
CA SER A 29 -8.01 10.86 42.66
C SER A 29 -7.50 11.21 44.07
N SER A 30 -7.87 10.41 45.07
CA SER A 30 -7.25 10.42 46.39
C SER A 30 -6.01 9.53 46.43
N ASN A 31 -4.93 10.08 46.98
CA ASN A 31 -3.65 9.43 47.21
C ASN A 31 -3.76 8.16 48.08
N ILE A 32 -3.34 7.03 47.56
CA ILE A 32 -3.11 5.83 48.36
C ILE A 32 -1.63 5.79 48.74
N LYS A 33 -1.36 6.00 50.03
CA LYS A 33 -0.06 5.73 50.65
C LYS A 33 0.02 4.24 50.97
N ILE A 34 0.95 3.54 50.36
CA ILE A 34 1.29 2.16 50.73
C ILE A 34 2.37 2.24 51.79
N SER A 35 2.03 1.80 53.01
CA SER A 35 2.96 1.61 54.09
C SER A 35 3.52 0.20 54.06
N ILE A 36 4.84 0.06 53.83
CA ILE A 36 5.53 -1.24 53.90
C ILE A 36 5.97 -1.42 55.34
N LYS A 37 5.42 -2.42 56.05
CA LYS A 37 5.94 -2.91 57.31
C LYS A 37 6.97 -3.96 57.09
N ASN A 38 8.16 -3.77 57.64
CA ASN A 38 9.20 -4.80 57.67
C ASN A 38 8.79 -5.97 58.58
N PRO A 39 9.00 -7.25 58.18
CA PRO A 39 8.82 -8.40 59.03
C PRO A 39 10.00 -8.61 60.00
N PRO A 40 9.75 -9.31 61.11
CA PRO A 40 10.78 -9.49 62.13
C PRO A 40 11.87 -10.48 61.68
N ALA A 41 13.09 -10.24 62.17
CA ALA A 41 14.32 -11.00 61.91
C ALA A 41 14.27 -12.36 62.61
N ASN A 42 13.94 -13.45 61.90
CA ASN A 42 14.23 -14.85 62.31
C ASN A 42 14.03 -15.89 61.17
N ASP A 43 14.04 -15.51 59.91
CA ASP A 43 13.87 -16.44 58.78
C ASP A 43 15.02 -16.43 57.77
N LEU A 44 16.26 -16.18 58.23
CA LEU A 44 17.41 -16.10 57.30
C LEU A 44 17.75 -17.45 56.66
N ASP A 45 17.44 -18.57 57.32
CA ASP A 45 17.72 -19.90 56.80
C ASP A 45 16.66 -20.40 55.83
N TYR A 46 15.39 -20.09 56.03
CA TYR A 46 14.34 -20.41 55.07
C TYR A 46 14.48 -19.64 53.75
N PHE A 47 14.95 -18.41 53.84
CA PHE A 47 15.17 -17.59 52.62
C PHE A 47 16.39 -18.11 51.83
N LYS A 48 17.42 -18.62 52.45
CA LYS A 48 18.55 -19.26 51.76
C LYS A 48 18.12 -20.55 51.05
N TYR A 49 17.34 -21.42 51.70
CA TYR A 49 16.82 -22.63 51.07
C TYR A 49 15.85 -22.32 49.94
N PHE A 50 14.98 -21.32 50.10
CA PHE A 50 14.09 -20.86 49.05
C PHE A 50 14.87 -20.29 47.85
N LEU A 51 15.92 -19.48 48.10
CA LEU A 51 16.76 -18.95 47.05
C LEU A 51 17.55 -20.05 46.31
N ILE A 52 18.02 -21.06 47.01
CA ILE A 52 18.70 -22.23 46.41
C ILE A 52 17.72 -23.03 45.55
N ILE A 53 16.48 -23.23 45.99
CA ILE A 53 15.45 -23.94 45.23
C ILE A 53 15.07 -23.13 43.99
N VAL A 54 14.87 -21.83 44.10
CA VAL A 54 14.56 -20.95 42.96
C VAL A 54 15.71 -20.92 41.94
N LEU A 55 16.99 -20.85 42.43
CA LEU A 55 18.13 -20.92 41.52
C LEU A 55 18.27 -22.31 40.87
N ALA A 56 17.99 -23.40 41.60
CA ALA A 56 17.98 -24.74 41.02
C ALA A 56 16.86 -24.92 39.95
N VAL A 57 15.69 -24.35 40.17
CA VAL A 57 14.59 -24.36 39.19
C VAL A 57 14.93 -23.52 37.97
N ILE A 58 15.52 -22.33 38.17
CA ILE A 58 15.99 -21.49 37.06
C ILE A 58 17.09 -22.20 36.28
N LEU A 59 18.03 -22.83 36.95
CA LEU A 59 19.11 -23.61 36.30
C LEU A 59 18.52 -24.80 35.51
N LEU A 60 17.52 -25.48 36.06
CA LEU A 60 16.82 -26.58 35.38
C LEU A 60 16.06 -26.09 34.15
N LEU A 61 15.39 -24.93 34.24
CA LEU A 61 14.71 -24.31 33.12
C LEU A 61 15.70 -23.85 32.03
N VAL A 62 16.86 -23.30 32.42
CA VAL A 62 17.93 -22.96 31.49
C VAL A 62 18.50 -24.20 30.82
N ILE A 63 18.73 -25.28 31.58
CA ILE A 63 19.19 -26.56 31.02
C ILE A 63 18.15 -27.15 30.08
N LEU A 64 16.86 -27.13 30.44
CA LEU A 64 15.78 -27.58 29.55
C LEU A 64 15.64 -26.73 28.29
N THR A 65 15.80 -25.40 28.40
CA THR A 65 15.83 -24.54 27.21
C THR A 65 17.08 -24.75 26.36
N VAL A 66 18.24 -24.95 26.96
CA VAL A 66 19.48 -25.29 26.24
C VAL A 66 19.40 -26.68 25.62
N LEU A 67 18.82 -27.67 26.30
CA LEU A 67 18.55 -29.00 25.73
C LEU A 67 17.52 -28.91 24.58
N GLN A 68 16.46 -28.09 24.71
CA GLN A 68 15.56 -27.80 23.59
C GLN A 68 16.26 -27.05 22.44
N PHE A 69 17.25 -26.21 22.74
CA PHE A 69 18.10 -25.58 21.71
C PHE A 69 19.11 -26.55 21.10
N ILE A 70 19.60 -27.53 21.83
CA ILE A 70 20.51 -28.56 21.33
C ILE A 70 19.74 -29.65 20.55
N ASP A 71 18.59 -30.08 21.03
CA ASP A 71 17.68 -30.94 20.28
C ASP A 71 16.94 -30.18 19.13
N GLY A 72 16.67 -28.87 19.31
CA GLY A 72 16.16 -27.97 18.27
C GLY A 72 17.23 -27.55 17.23
N GLY A 73 18.52 -27.75 17.53
CA GLY A 73 19.64 -27.48 16.60
C GLY A 73 19.71 -28.50 15.43
N HIS A 74 18.93 -29.57 15.48
CA HIS A 74 18.72 -30.50 14.35
C HIS A 74 17.25 -30.60 13.91
N GLY A 75 16.37 -29.83 14.52
CA GLY A 75 15.03 -29.53 14.04
C GLY A 75 15.00 -28.27 13.17
N GLY A 76 16.05 -28.05 12.35
CA GLY A 76 15.84 -27.34 11.12
C GLY A 76 14.72 -28.10 10.44
N PHE A 77 13.56 -27.47 10.23
CA PHE A 77 12.64 -27.92 9.21
C PHE A 77 13.49 -28.11 7.95
N MET A 78 13.99 -29.32 7.74
CA MET A 78 14.36 -29.74 6.42
C MET A 78 13.05 -29.62 5.66
N TYR A 79 12.83 -28.44 5.05
CA TYR A 79 11.99 -28.40 3.88
C TYR A 79 12.59 -29.46 2.97
N LYS A 80 11.96 -30.65 3.00
CA LYS A 80 12.29 -31.71 2.07
C LYS A 80 12.12 -31.05 0.72
N LYS A 81 13.23 -30.73 0.05
CA LYS A 81 13.22 -30.07 -1.24
C LYS A 81 12.35 -30.95 -2.12
N ILE A 82 11.08 -30.54 -2.28
CA ILE A 82 10.14 -31.26 -3.13
C ILE A 82 10.64 -30.95 -4.52
N SER A 83 11.37 -31.88 -5.13
CA SER A 83 11.77 -31.74 -6.51
C SER A 83 10.61 -32.23 -7.39
N LEU A 84 10.30 -31.43 -8.41
CA LEU A 84 9.43 -31.89 -9.48
C LEU A 84 9.94 -33.23 -10.03
N GLN A 85 9.03 -34.17 -10.29
CA GLN A 85 9.43 -35.43 -10.88
C GLN A 85 10.16 -35.19 -12.22
N PRO A 86 11.19 -35.99 -12.56
CA PRO A 86 11.88 -35.83 -13.82
C PRO A 86 10.90 -35.93 -15.00
N VAL A 87 10.95 -34.96 -15.91
CA VAL A 87 10.06 -34.87 -17.08
C VAL A 87 10.07 -36.16 -17.93
N ARG A 88 11.20 -36.90 -17.92
CA ARG A 88 11.34 -38.15 -18.68
C ARG A 88 10.37 -39.27 -18.27
N ASN A 89 9.88 -39.27 -17.04
CA ASN A 89 8.98 -40.31 -16.49
C ASN A 89 7.58 -39.77 -16.22
N ALA A 90 7.20 -38.62 -16.80
CA ALA A 90 5.87 -38.06 -16.61
C ALA A 90 4.81 -38.98 -17.28
N PRO A 91 3.64 -39.21 -16.66
CA PRO A 91 2.54 -39.95 -17.25
C PRO A 91 2.06 -39.28 -18.54
N GLU A 92 1.61 -40.09 -19.50
CA GLU A 92 1.06 -39.61 -20.77
C GLU A 92 -0.46 -39.47 -20.68
N VAL A 93 -0.99 -38.35 -21.16
CA VAL A 93 -2.42 -38.09 -21.24
C VAL A 93 -2.81 -37.85 -22.69
N ILE A 94 -3.73 -38.70 -23.22
CA ILE A 94 -4.19 -38.58 -24.59
C ILE A 94 -5.28 -37.50 -24.71
N ILE A 95 -5.09 -36.58 -25.66
CA ILE A 95 -6.00 -35.51 -25.99
C ILE A 95 -6.75 -35.82 -27.28
N THR A 96 -8.04 -36.07 -27.16
CA THR A 96 -8.89 -36.38 -28.30
C THR A 96 -9.49 -35.09 -28.90
N ASN A 97 -9.73 -35.09 -30.23
CA ASN A 97 -10.35 -33.97 -30.92
C ASN A 97 -11.86 -33.80 -30.61
N ILE A 98 -12.44 -34.68 -29.81
CA ILE A 98 -13.89 -34.70 -29.47
C ILE A 98 -14.27 -33.74 -28.38
N LEU A 99 -13.29 -33.06 -27.72
CA LEU A 99 -13.59 -32.10 -26.68
C LEU A 99 -14.26 -30.83 -27.25
N PRO A 100 -15.21 -30.22 -26.49
CA PRO A 100 -15.86 -28.98 -26.89
C PRO A 100 -14.83 -27.86 -27.14
N GLU A 101 -15.24 -26.86 -27.90
CA GLU A 101 -14.37 -25.69 -28.08
C GLU A 101 -14.12 -25.00 -26.73
N SER A 102 -12.87 -24.61 -26.50
CA SER A 102 -12.46 -23.87 -25.28
C SER A 102 -13.15 -22.53 -25.22
N LEU A 103 -13.56 -22.13 -24.01
CA LEU A 103 -14.12 -20.81 -23.79
C LEU A 103 -13.06 -19.75 -24.05
N PRO A 104 -13.42 -18.65 -24.75
CA PRO A 104 -12.50 -17.54 -24.98
C PRO A 104 -12.07 -16.92 -23.65
N THR A 105 -10.95 -16.21 -23.66
CA THR A 105 -10.50 -15.44 -22.50
C THR A 105 -11.56 -14.38 -22.19
N ASN A 106 -11.98 -14.31 -20.92
CA ASN A 106 -12.96 -13.34 -20.45
C ASN A 106 -12.28 -11.99 -20.19
N GLU A 107 -12.51 -11.02 -21.07
CA GLU A 107 -11.92 -9.69 -21.00
C GLU A 107 -12.48 -8.84 -19.85
N ASN A 108 -13.67 -9.17 -19.33
CA ASN A 108 -14.35 -8.41 -18.29
C ASN A 108 -14.18 -8.98 -16.89
N CYS A 109 -13.17 -9.84 -16.67
CA CYS A 109 -12.93 -10.45 -15.37
C CYS A 109 -12.58 -9.41 -14.30
N SER A 110 -13.25 -9.55 -13.17
CA SER A 110 -12.88 -8.90 -11.91
C SER A 110 -12.62 -9.96 -10.83
N TYR A 111 -12.02 -9.56 -9.72
CA TYR A 111 -11.83 -10.45 -8.57
C TYR A 111 -13.14 -11.00 -8.02
N TRP A 112 -14.22 -10.21 -8.10
CA TRP A 112 -15.53 -10.59 -7.56
C TRP A 112 -16.27 -11.59 -8.43
N ASP A 113 -16.04 -11.54 -9.76
CA ASP A 113 -16.79 -12.35 -10.73
C ASP A 113 -16.04 -13.60 -11.16
N CYS A 114 -14.71 -13.49 -11.33
CA CYS A 114 -13.89 -14.56 -11.92
C CYS A 114 -12.99 -15.28 -10.92
N PHE A 115 -12.92 -14.80 -9.66
CA PHE A 115 -12.08 -15.41 -8.64
C PHE A 115 -12.92 -15.87 -7.44
N ASN A 116 -12.80 -17.16 -7.09
CA ASN A 116 -13.49 -17.71 -5.95
C ASN A 116 -12.65 -17.55 -4.67
N VAL A 117 -12.87 -16.44 -3.95
CA VAL A 117 -12.20 -16.13 -2.67
C VAL A 117 -12.53 -17.14 -1.57
N PHE A 118 -13.66 -17.84 -1.64
CA PHE A 118 -14.06 -18.82 -0.65
C PHE A 118 -13.22 -20.12 -0.68
N ARG A 119 -12.41 -20.31 -1.70
CA ARG A 119 -11.37 -21.35 -1.70
C ARG A 119 -10.17 -20.98 -0.83
N CYS A 120 -9.94 -19.68 -0.65
CA CYS A 120 -8.84 -19.16 0.14
C CYS A 120 -9.19 -19.20 1.64
N GLY A 121 -8.21 -19.38 2.51
CA GLY A 121 -8.42 -19.40 3.97
C GLY A 121 -9.01 -20.69 4.55
N ARG A 122 -9.23 -21.73 3.75
CA ARG A 122 -9.75 -23.02 4.24
C ARG A 122 -8.84 -23.72 5.27
N THR A 123 -7.56 -23.40 5.25
CA THR A 123 -6.54 -23.95 6.15
C THR A 123 -6.37 -23.14 7.44
N GLY A 124 -7.12 -22.06 7.62
CA GLY A 124 -6.95 -21.14 8.75
C GLY A 124 -5.63 -20.34 8.71
N HIS A 125 -4.91 -20.34 7.60
CA HIS A 125 -3.70 -19.57 7.40
C HIS A 125 -4.03 -18.20 6.79
N ASP A 126 -3.31 -17.16 7.23
CA ASP A 126 -3.42 -15.80 6.70
C ASP A 126 -2.69 -15.64 5.34
N ARG A 127 -2.60 -16.72 4.55
CA ARG A 127 -1.89 -16.77 3.28
C ARG A 127 -2.70 -17.50 2.22
N ILE A 128 -2.49 -17.08 0.96
CA ILE A 128 -2.93 -17.87 -0.17
C ILE A 128 -2.15 -19.18 -0.20
N THR A 129 -2.82 -20.25 -0.62
CA THR A 129 -2.22 -21.57 -0.85
C THR A 129 -2.21 -21.84 -2.33
N VAL A 130 -1.06 -22.25 -2.85
CA VAL A 130 -0.84 -22.44 -4.29
C VAL A 130 -0.55 -23.92 -4.59
N TYR A 131 -1.35 -24.51 -5.43
CA TYR A 131 -1.14 -25.86 -5.94
C TYR A 131 -0.54 -25.81 -7.34
N VAL A 132 0.52 -26.58 -7.56
CA VAL A 132 1.14 -26.77 -8.87
C VAL A 132 0.71 -28.13 -9.39
N TYR A 133 0.13 -28.15 -10.58
CA TYR A 133 -0.25 -29.43 -11.21
C TYR A 133 0.99 -30.33 -11.45
N PRO A 134 0.84 -31.64 -11.38
CA PRO A 134 1.93 -32.57 -11.72
C PRO A 134 2.38 -32.38 -13.18
N LEU A 135 3.61 -32.72 -13.45
CA LEU A 135 4.13 -32.77 -14.82
C LEU A 135 3.56 -33.94 -15.54
N GLU A 136 2.88 -33.69 -16.65
CA GLU A 136 2.30 -34.69 -17.53
C GLU A 136 2.73 -34.44 -18.98
N LYS A 137 2.74 -35.47 -19.79
CA LYS A 137 2.95 -35.37 -21.24
C LYS A 137 1.60 -35.46 -21.93
N TYR A 138 1.26 -34.44 -22.65
CA TYR A 138 0.01 -34.35 -23.39
C TYR A 138 0.28 -34.70 -24.87
N VAL A 139 -0.33 -35.76 -25.35
CA VAL A 139 -0.20 -36.24 -26.73
C VAL A 139 -1.57 -36.33 -27.41
N ASP A 140 -1.59 -36.22 -28.73
CA ASP A 140 -2.80 -36.45 -29.51
C ASP A 140 -3.02 -37.96 -29.77
N GLU A 141 -4.07 -38.28 -30.51
CA GLU A 141 -4.43 -39.66 -30.86
C GLU A 141 -3.35 -40.39 -31.72
N ASN A 142 -2.38 -39.64 -32.22
CA ASN A 142 -1.26 -40.17 -33.05
C ASN A 142 0.08 -40.12 -32.29
N ASP A 143 0.06 -40.03 -30.97
CA ASP A 143 1.24 -39.90 -30.10
C ASP A 143 2.10 -38.63 -30.40
N ILE A 144 1.52 -37.63 -31.06
CA ILE A 144 2.22 -36.36 -31.32
C ILE A 144 2.03 -35.43 -30.12
N PRO A 145 3.12 -34.85 -29.56
CA PRO A 145 3.03 -33.91 -28.44
C PRO A 145 2.11 -32.74 -28.78
N VAL A 146 1.16 -32.49 -27.89
CA VAL A 146 0.22 -31.35 -27.96
C VAL A 146 0.82 -30.08 -27.35
N THR A 147 1.56 -30.24 -26.26
CA THR A 147 2.27 -29.17 -25.59
C THR A 147 3.77 -29.30 -25.82
N GLU A 148 4.46 -28.14 -25.85
CA GLU A 148 5.91 -28.13 -25.92
C GLU A 148 6.56 -28.71 -24.64
N THR A 149 7.82 -29.09 -24.78
CA THR A 149 8.64 -29.48 -23.62
C THR A 149 8.83 -28.24 -22.73
N ILE A 150 8.73 -28.46 -21.42
CA ILE A 150 8.90 -27.37 -20.45
C ILE A 150 10.29 -26.75 -20.59
N SER A 151 10.32 -25.43 -20.81
CA SER A 151 11.55 -24.63 -20.84
C SER A 151 12.22 -24.61 -19.46
N LYS A 152 13.52 -24.30 -19.47
CA LYS A 152 14.28 -24.15 -18.23
C LYS A 152 13.68 -23.04 -17.34
N GLU A 153 13.25 -21.97 -17.94
CA GLU A 153 12.66 -20.81 -17.29
C GLU A 153 11.32 -21.15 -16.66
N TYR A 154 10.46 -21.85 -17.36
CA TYR A 154 9.17 -22.28 -16.80
C TYR A 154 9.35 -23.30 -15.67
N TYR A 155 10.31 -24.21 -15.83
CA TYR A 155 10.67 -25.13 -14.76
C TYR A 155 11.16 -24.39 -13.51
N GLU A 156 11.97 -23.32 -13.67
CA GLU A 156 12.42 -22.47 -12.57
C GLU A 156 11.25 -21.75 -11.88
N ILE A 157 10.21 -21.33 -12.65
CA ILE A 157 8.97 -20.77 -12.10
C ILE A 157 8.29 -21.80 -11.19
N LEU A 158 8.03 -23.01 -11.71
CA LEU A 158 7.35 -24.07 -10.95
C LEU A 158 8.16 -24.47 -9.72
N ASP A 159 9.48 -24.64 -9.84
CA ASP A 159 10.38 -24.99 -8.72
C ASP A 159 10.38 -23.87 -7.66
N THR A 160 10.36 -22.60 -8.08
CA THR A 160 10.27 -21.46 -7.16
C THR A 160 8.98 -21.48 -6.36
N ILE A 161 7.84 -21.77 -7.02
CA ILE A 161 6.54 -21.81 -6.34
C ILE A 161 6.48 -22.99 -5.37
N ILE A 162 6.92 -24.18 -5.79
CA ILE A 162 6.94 -25.38 -4.95
C ILE A 162 7.84 -25.23 -3.72
N ASN A 163 8.93 -24.49 -3.84
CA ASN A 163 9.83 -24.20 -2.72
C ASN A 163 9.45 -22.91 -1.95
N SER A 164 8.31 -22.28 -2.26
CA SER A 164 7.81 -21.09 -1.56
C SER A 164 6.96 -21.45 -0.35
N ASN A 165 6.74 -20.45 0.52
CA ASN A 165 5.83 -20.59 1.66
C ASN A 165 4.35 -20.62 1.24
N TYR A 166 4.05 -20.42 -0.04
CA TYR A 166 2.70 -20.46 -0.60
C TYR A 166 2.26 -21.84 -1.04
N TYR A 167 3.20 -22.77 -1.24
CA TYR A 167 2.92 -24.08 -1.81
C TYR A 167 2.09 -24.99 -0.90
N THR A 168 1.12 -25.68 -1.49
CA THR A 168 0.42 -26.82 -0.90
C THR A 168 0.42 -28.02 -1.84
N ALA A 169 0.64 -29.21 -1.29
CA ALA A 169 0.52 -30.47 -2.06
C ALA A 169 -0.95 -30.95 -2.15
N ASN A 170 -1.86 -30.36 -1.35
CA ASN A 170 -3.26 -30.74 -1.31
C ASN A 170 -4.12 -29.79 -2.16
N PRO A 171 -4.63 -30.24 -3.32
CA PRO A 171 -5.43 -29.38 -4.20
C PRO A 171 -6.75 -28.90 -3.58
N ASN A 172 -7.26 -29.60 -2.55
CA ASN A 172 -8.49 -29.21 -1.87
C ASN A 172 -8.28 -27.99 -0.95
N GLU A 173 -7.04 -27.74 -0.54
CA GLU A 173 -6.64 -26.58 0.25
C GLU A 173 -6.17 -25.41 -0.62
N ALA A 174 -6.03 -25.63 -1.91
CA ALA A 174 -5.49 -24.62 -2.81
C ALA A 174 -6.48 -23.46 -3.02
N CYS A 175 -5.96 -22.26 -2.80
CA CYS A 175 -6.58 -21.01 -3.21
C CYS A 175 -6.32 -20.71 -4.69
N LEU A 176 -5.10 -21.02 -5.18
CA LEU A 176 -4.64 -20.74 -6.53
C LEU A 176 -4.01 -21.97 -7.16
N PHE A 177 -4.18 -22.13 -8.47
CA PHE A 177 -3.68 -23.25 -9.25
C PHE A 177 -2.72 -22.78 -10.34
N ILE A 178 -1.59 -23.48 -10.50
CA ILE A 178 -0.61 -23.20 -11.53
C ILE A 178 -0.52 -24.41 -12.46
N PRO A 179 -0.93 -24.28 -13.73
CA PRO A 179 -0.75 -25.36 -14.71
C PRO A 179 0.73 -25.65 -14.99
N SER A 180 1.05 -26.92 -15.10
CA SER A 180 2.41 -27.36 -15.50
C SER A 180 2.54 -27.46 -17.03
N ILE A 181 2.01 -26.45 -17.71
CA ILE A 181 2.04 -26.29 -19.16
C ILE A 181 2.80 -25.01 -19.44
N ASP A 182 3.88 -25.10 -20.21
CA ASP A 182 4.72 -23.96 -20.55
C ASP A 182 3.96 -22.99 -21.45
N THR A 183 3.70 -21.80 -20.94
CA THR A 183 3.02 -20.71 -21.64
C THR A 183 3.94 -19.52 -21.92
N LEU A 184 5.25 -19.66 -21.66
CA LEU A 184 6.20 -18.56 -21.85
C LEU A 184 6.57 -18.35 -23.32
N ASN A 185 6.66 -19.42 -24.09
CA ASN A 185 7.04 -19.38 -25.50
C ASN A 185 5.85 -19.74 -26.38
N GLN A 186 5.08 -18.73 -26.77
CA GLN A 186 3.84 -18.93 -27.50
C GLN A 186 4.04 -19.24 -28.98
N ASP A 187 5.16 -18.88 -29.58
CA ASP A 187 5.45 -19.13 -31.00
C ASP A 187 5.46 -20.64 -31.35
N ARG A 188 5.60 -21.48 -30.32
CA ARG A 188 5.62 -22.93 -30.44
C ARG A 188 4.38 -23.64 -29.90
N ILE A 189 3.46 -22.89 -29.29
CA ILE A 189 2.26 -23.45 -28.68
C ILE A 189 1.21 -23.71 -29.76
N ARG A 190 0.68 -24.91 -29.81
CA ARG A 190 -0.54 -25.21 -30.55
C ARG A 190 -1.74 -24.72 -29.73
N SER A 191 -2.02 -23.42 -29.77
CA SER A 191 -2.96 -22.70 -28.89
C SER A 191 -4.30 -23.44 -28.73
N ARG A 192 -4.89 -23.89 -29.83
CA ARG A 192 -6.17 -24.61 -29.83
C ARG A 192 -6.14 -25.94 -29.08
N LEU A 193 -5.08 -26.73 -29.26
CA LEU A 193 -4.95 -28.02 -28.59
C LEU A 193 -4.54 -27.86 -27.14
N THR A 194 -3.67 -26.90 -26.84
CA THR A 194 -3.30 -26.56 -25.47
C THR A 194 -4.48 -26.08 -24.65
N ALA A 195 -5.39 -25.30 -25.25
CA ALA A 195 -6.64 -24.91 -24.59
C ALA A 195 -7.51 -26.11 -24.21
N LYS A 196 -7.58 -27.12 -25.07
CA LYS A 196 -8.26 -28.40 -24.77
C LYS A 196 -7.58 -29.19 -23.64
N VAL A 197 -6.25 -29.09 -23.53
CA VAL A 197 -5.51 -29.69 -22.41
C VAL A 197 -5.91 -29.02 -21.09
N LEU A 198 -6.05 -27.66 -21.07
CA LEU A 198 -6.47 -26.94 -19.87
C LEU A 198 -7.83 -27.42 -19.38
N GLU A 199 -8.78 -27.66 -20.27
CA GLU A 199 -10.12 -28.14 -19.90
C GLU A 199 -10.11 -29.53 -19.27
N LYS A 200 -9.09 -30.37 -19.56
CA LYS A 200 -8.92 -31.67 -18.92
C LYS A 200 -8.30 -31.62 -17.52
N LEU A 201 -7.76 -30.46 -17.10
CA LEU A 201 -7.20 -30.34 -15.75
C LEU A 201 -8.30 -30.57 -14.69
N PRO A 202 -8.07 -31.41 -13.66
CA PRO A 202 -9.12 -31.82 -12.71
C PRO A 202 -9.82 -30.67 -11.97
N TYR A 203 -9.14 -29.54 -11.82
CA TYR A 203 -9.65 -28.38 -11.04
C TYR A 203 -9.82 -27.13 -11.91
N TRP A 204 -9.89 -27.28 -13.24
CA TRP A 204 -9.89 -26.17 -14.20
C TRP A 204 -11.01 -25.15 -13.96
N SER A 205 -12.24 -25.61 -13.77
CA SER A 205 -13.40 -24.76 -13.46
C SER A 205 -13.43 -23.47 -14.30
N ASN A 206 -13.31 -23.57 -15.62
CA ASN A 206 -13.24 -22.44 -16.55
C ASN A 206 -12.14 -21.43 -16.21
N GLY A 207 -10.98 -21.88 -15.75
CA GLY A 207 -9.85 -21.02 -15.39
C GLY A 207 -9.97 -20.31 -14.05
N THR A 208 -11.10 -20.44 -13.34
CA THR A 208 -11.30 -19.82 -12.02
C THR A 208 -10.17 -20.21 -11.06
N ASN A 209 -9.56 -19.22 -10.40
CA ASN A 209 -8.41 -19.39 -9.50
C ASN A 209 -7.16 -20.00 -10.16
N HIS A 210 -7.00 -19.91 -11.47
CA HIS A 210 -5.78 -20.29 -12.16
C HIS A 210 -4.93 -19.06 -12.47
N LEU A 211 -3.61 -19.23 -12.45
CA LEU A 211 -2.63 -18.20 -12.79
C LEU A 211 -1.72 -18.70 -13.90
N PHE A 212 -1.58 -17.93 -14.95
CA PHE A 212 -0.66 -18.14 -16.06
C PHE A 212 0.46 -17.10 -16.05
N PHE A 213 1.67 -17.53 -16.41
CA PHE A 213 2.79 -16.65 -16.64
C PHE A 213 3.07 -16.50 -18.13
N ASN A 214 3.20 -15.25 -18.59
CA ASN A 214 3.60 -14.89 -19.94
C ASN A 214 4.64 -13.77 -19.88
N MET A 215 5.91 -14.12 -19.69
CA MET A 215 6.98 -13.15 -19.44
C MET A 215 8.15 -13.23 -20.42
N LEU A 216 8.17 -14.17 -21.35
CA LEU A 216 9.21 -14.26 -22.36
C LEU A 216 8.72 -13.60 -23.65
N ALA A 217 9.55 -12.72 -24.20
CA ALA A 217 9.46 -12.36 -25.59
C ALA A 217 9.87 -13.59 -26.38
N GLY A 218 9.10 -14.06 -27.33
CA GLY A 218 9.53 -14.98 -28.36
C GLY A 218 10.78 -14.46 -29.08
N MET A 219 11.35 -15.22 -29.99
CA MET A 219 12.52 -14.73 -30.75
C MET A 219 12.06 -13.72 -31.82
N ALA A 220 12.78 -12.60 -31.89
CA ALA A 220 12.56 -11.66 -33.00
C ALA A 220 12.73 -12.37 -34.36
N PRO A 221 11.92 -12.09 -35.40
CA PRO A 221 10.91 -11.01 -35.50
C PRO A 221 9.47 -11.44 -35.15
N GLU A 222 9.23 -12.68 -34.72
CA GLU A 222 7.90 -13.28 -34.60
C GLU A 222 7.30 -13.12 -33.21
N PHE A 223 7.32 -11.91 -32.65
CA PHE A 223 6.70 -11.64 -31.36
C PHE A 223 5.20 -11.53 -31.47
N SER A 224 4.44 -12.42 -30.79
CA SER A 224 3.01 -12.23 -30.62
C SER A 224 2.71 -11.41 -29.35
N PRO A 225 2.02 -10.27 -29.45
CA PRO A 225 1.71 -9.43 -28.31
C PRO A 225 0.61 -9.99 -27.41
N VAL A 226 -0.19 -10.93 -27.88
CA VAL A 226 -1.37 -11.45 -27.20
C VAL A 226 -1.17 -12.91 -26.86
N ILE A 227 -1.66 -13.34 -25.68
CA ILE A 227 -1.83 -14.76 -25.39
C ILE A 227 -2.89 -15.31 -26.35
N GLU A 228 -2.49 -16.03 -27.40
CA GLU A 228 -3.41 -16.69 -28.30
C GLU A 228 -4.15 -17.88 -27.65
N LEU A 229 -3.74 -18.23 -26.43
CA LEU A 229 -4.33 -19.30 -25.65
C LEU A 229 -5.59 -18.81 -24.93
N ASN A 230 -6.70 -19.47 -25.18
CA ASN A 230 -7.94 -19.22 -24.44
C ASN A 230 -7.78 -19.67 -22.98
N THR A 231 -7.76 -18.72 -22.05
CA THR A 231 -7.56 -18.93 -20.62
C THR A 231 -8.82 -18.74 -19.78
N ALA A 232 -9.96 -18.51 -20.43
CA ALA A 232 -11.26 -18.28 -19.80
C ALA A 232 -11.15 -17.24 -18.66
N ASN A 233 -11.48 -17.60 -17.40
CA ASN A 233 -11.45 -16.71 -16.23
C ASN A 233 -10.11 -16.68 -15.49
N ALA A 234 -9.03 -17.21 -16.06
CA ALA A 234 -7.75 -17.25 -15.35
C ALA A 234 -7.09 -15.87 -15.22
N ILE A 235 -6.31 -15.70 -14.17
CA ILE A 235 -5.43 -14.55 -13.97
C ILE A 235 -4.22 -14.69 -14.88
N ILE A 236 -3.84 -13.60 -15.53
CA ILE A 236 -2.64 -13.57 -16.37
C ILE A 236 -1.59 -12.68 -15.68
N ALA A 237 -0.42 -13.26 -15.42
CA ALA A 237 0.80 -12.51 -15.10
C ALA A 237 1.55 -12.28 -16.41
N GLY A 238 1.31 -11.16 -17.06
CA GLY A 238 1.79 -10.86 -18.41
C GLY A 238 2.77 -9.70 -18.47
N ALA A 239 3.68 -9.77 -19.43
CA ALA A 239 4.76 -8.80 -19.60
C ALA A 239 4.50 -7.77 -20.72
N ASP A 240 3.33 -7.81 -21.35
CA ASP A 240 3.04 -7.07 -22.57
C ASP A 240 1.66 -6.38 -22.52
N PHE A 241 1.27 -5.90 -21.37
CA PHE A 241 -0.01 -5.23 -21.20
C PHE A 241 0.02 -3.76 -21.60
N ASP A 242 -1.03 -3.38 -22.31
CA ASP A 242 -1.47 -1.99 -22.45
C ASP A 242 -2.75 -1.72 -21.66
N THR A 243 -3.21 -0.48 -21.70
CA THR A 243 -4.43 -0.05 -20.98
C THR A 243 -5.70 -0.70 -21.49
N TYR A 244 -5.70 -1.32 -22.67
CA TYR A 244 -6.86 -1.97 -23.28
C TYR A 244 -6.92 -3.47 -22.97
N THR A 245 -5.76 -4.13 -22.91
CA THR A 245 -5.66 -5.57 -22.70
C THR A 245 -5.52 -5.97 -21.23
N PHE A 246 -5.19 -5.02 -20.36
CA PHE A 246 -4.99 -5.24 -18.94
C PHE A 246 -6.30 -5.18 -18.15
N ARG A 247 -6.71 -6.30 -17.53
CA ARG A 247 -7.88 -6.34 -16.63
C ARG A 247 -7.48 -5.77 -15.26
N ILE A 248 -7.84 -4.50 -15.04
CA ILE A 248 -7.44 -3.73 -13.86
C ILE A 248 -7.91 -4.42 -12.57
N GLY A 249 -6.97 -4.59 -11.63
CA GLY A 249 -7.26 -5.26 -10.34
C GLY A 249 -7.31 -6.78 -10.42
N PHE A 250 -7.35 -7.38 -11.61
CA PHE A 250 -7.40 -8.82 -11.82
C PHE A 250 -6.05 -9.38 -12.28
N ASP A 251 -5.52 -8.92 -13.42
CA ASP A 251 -4.23 -9.34 -13.93
C ASP A 251 -3.05 -8.75 -13.14
N VAL A 252 -1.86 -9.29 -13.38
CA VAL A 252 -0.60 -8.76 -12.82
C VAL A 252 0.34 -8.44 -13.98
N SER A 253 0.70 -7.17 -14.15
CA SER A 253 1.75 -6.80 -15.10
C SER A 253 3.10 -7.18 -14.51
N ILE A 254 3.88 -7.97 -15.24
CA ILE A 254 5.22 -8.44 -14.88
C ILE A 254 6.22 -7.99 -15.94
N PRO A 255 7.55 -7.94 -15.66
CA PRO A 255 8.52 -7.61 -16.68
C PRO A 255 8.79 -8.78 -17.63
N ILE A 256 9.25 -8.48 -18.83
CA ILE A 256 9.96 -9.49 -19.67
C ILE A 256 11.28 -9.83 -18.97
N TYR A 257 11.50 -11.09 -18.74
CA TYR A 257 12.73 -11.56 -18.11
C TYR A 257 13.91 -11.46 -19.07
N SER A 258 14.98 -10.74 -18.67
CA SER A 258 16.24 -10.69 -19.40
C SER A 258 17.35 -11.42 -18.65
N PRO A 259 17.87 -12.55 -19.18
CA PRO A 259 19.03 -13.23 -18.59
C PRO A 259 20.30 -12.36 -18.63
N PHE A 260 20.35 -11.35 -19.50
CA PHE A 260 21.46 -10.44 -19.65
C PHE A 260 21.48 -9.33 -18.58
N ALA A 261 20.35 -9.02 -17.95
CA ALA A 261 20.28 -8.00 -16.90
C ALA A 261 21.32 -8.22 -15.79
N LYS A 262 21.55 -9.47 -15.40
CA LYS A 262 22.58 -9.83 -14.42
C LYS A 262 24.01 -9.46 -14.85
N LEU A 263 24.31 -9.42 -16.16
CA LEU A 263 25.62 -9.00 -16.69
C LEU A 263 25.80 -7.48 -16.64
N ALA A 264 24.70 -6.73 -16.59
CA ALA A 264 24.68 -5.27 -16.43
C ALA A 264 24.71 -4.84 -14.95
N GLU A 265 24.51 -5.74 -14.02
CA GLU A 265 24.36 -5.41 -12.61
C GLU A 265 25.55 -4.66 -12.02
N VAL A 266 25.26 -3.57 -11.31
CA VAL A 266 26.24 -2.75 -10.60
C VAL A 266 26.15 -2.96 -9.11
N LYS A 267 27.32 -3.03 -8.44
CA LYS A 267 27.41 -3.11 -6.97
C LYS A 267 27.39 -1.73 -6.32
N SER A 268 27.80 -0.69 -7.03
CA SER A 268 27.78 0.69 -6.56
C SER A 268 27.25 1.59 -7.66
N LEU A 269 26.48 2.61 -7.28
CA LEU A 269 25.97 3.64 -8.17
C LEU A 269 26.98 4.75 -8.43
N GLU A 270 28.10 4.74 -7.72
CA GLU A 270 29.21 5.67 -7.90
C GLU A 270 30.00 5.32 -9.16
N GLY A 271 30.37 6.32 -9.92
CA GLY A 271 31.14 6.18 -11.15
C GLY A 271 30.81 7.26 -12.17
N GLU A 272 31.75 7.50 -13.07
CA GLU A 272 31.54 8.43 -14.19
C GLU A 272 30.59 7.85 -15.22
N ARG A 273 29.57 8.64 -15.57
CA ARG A 273 28.59 8.35 -16.61
C ARG A 273 28.67 9.42 -17.69
N PRO A 274 29.56 9.24 -18.65
CA PRO A 274 29.85 10.25 -19.69
C PRO A 274 28.65 10.52 -20.58
N TRP A 275 27.83 9.50 -20.84
CA TRP A 275 26.64 9.65 -21.66
C TRP A 275 25.47 10.17 -20.83
N LEU A 276 24.75 11.15 -21.35
CA LEU A 276 23.50 11.60 -20.74
C LEU A 276 22.44 10.52 -20.95
N VAL A 277 22.30 10.04 -22.17
CA VAL A 277 21.28 9.05 -22.53
C VAL A 277 21.82 8.06 -23.58
N ILE A 278 21.37 6.79 -23.43
CA ILE A 278 21.66 5.71 -24.38
C ILE A 278 20.33 5.13 -24.89
N SER A 279 20.23 4.96 -26.19
CA SER A 279 19.30 4.06 -26.87
C SER A 279 20.04 2.77 -27.24
N SER A 280 19.54 1.62 -26.79
CA SER A 280 20.19 0.31 -27.08
C SER A 280 19.16 -0.77 -27.38
N GLN A 281 17.91 -0.39 -27.49
CA GLN A 281 16.81 -1.28 -27.84
C GLN A 281 16.90 -1.63 -29.32
N LEU A 282 16.72 -2.91 -29.61
CA LEU A 282 16.55 -3.41 -30.97
C LEU A 282 15.08 -3.35 -31.38
N SER A 283 14.80 -3.29 -32.64
CA SER A 283 13.43 -3.29 -33.18
C SER A 283 12.59 -2.10 -32.65
N ILE A 284 13.18 -0.92 -32.64
CA ILE A 284 12.44 0.31 -32.44
C ILE A 284 11.66 0.63 -33.72
N ASP A 285 10.45 1.19 -33.58
CA ASP A 285 9.67 1.67 -34.70
C ASP A 285 10.53 2.63 -35.58
N PRO A 286 10.54 2.47 -36.91
CA PRO A 286 11.36 3.30 -37.82
C PRO A 286 11.15 4.79 -37.62
N TYR A 287 9.96 5.23 -37.24
CA TYR A 287 9.66 6.64 -36.98
C TYR A 287 10.49 7.17 -35.80
N PHE A 288 10.47 6.49 -34.66
CA PHE A 288 11.27 6.88 -33.49
C PHE A 288 12.75 6.73 -33.73
N HIS A 289 13.17 5.75 -34.54
CA HIS A 289 14.55 5.57 -34.88
C HIS A 289 15.10 6.80 -35.66
N GLN A 290 14.34 7.33 -36.63
CA GLN A 290 14.74 8.52 -37.39
C GLN A 290 14.80 9.76 -36.48
N GLU A 291 13.81 9.97 -35.61
CA GLU A 291 13.85 11.08 -34.66
C GLU A 291 15.05 11.03 -33.73
N LEU A 292 15.45 9.83 -33.30
CA LEU A 292 16.66 9.67 -32.48
C LEU A 292 17.93 10.02 -33.22
N LEU A 293 18.04 9.66 -34.50
CA LEU A 293 19.18 10.03 -35.34
C LEU A 293 19.29 11.56 -35.51
N ASP A 294 18.15 12.21 -35.72
CA ASP A 294 18.12 13.68 -35.85
C ASP A 294 18.52 14.35 -34.51
N LEU A 295 18.14 13.80 -33.38
CA LEU A 295 18.55 14.26 -32.05
C LEU A 295 20.03 13.99 -31.78
N GLN A 296 20.60 12.86 -32.23
CA GLN A 296 22.00 12.52 -32.04
C GLN A 296 22.90 13.51 -32.82
N ALA A 297 22.50 13.88 -34.03
CA ALA A 297 23.20 14.87 -34.83
C ALA A 297 23.34 16.23 -34.12
N LEU A 298 22.40 16.55 -33.22
CA LEU A 298 22.38 17.80 -32.46
C LEU A 298 23.05 17.70 -31.09
N HIS A 299 23.17 16.47 -30.54
CA HIS A 299 23.52 16.26 -29.14
C HIS A 299 24.60 15.17 -28.95
N SER A 300 25.84 15.52 -28.79
CA SER A 300 27.00 14.62 -28.64
C SER A 300 26.97 13.71 -27.38
N LYS A 301 26.02 13.91 -26.45
CA LYS A 301 25.84 13.07 -25.24
C LYS A 301 24.73 12.03 -25.37
N LEU A 302 24.12 11.93 -26.54
CA LEU A 302 23.20 10.86 -26.89
C LEU A 302 23.99 9.78 -27.65
N LEU A 303 23.91 8.53 -27.18
CA LEU A 303 24.53 7.38 -27.83
C LEU A 303 23.43 6.44 -28.33
N ILE A 304 23.41 6.13 -29.62
CA ILE A 304 22.47 5.17 -30.21
C ILE A 304 23.26 3.94 -30.63
N LEU A 305 22.82 2.80 -30.13
CA LEU A 305 23.48 1.51 -30.33
C LEU A 305 22.56 0.56 -31.09
N ASP A 306 23.08 -0.06 -32.13
CA ASP A 306 22.38 -1.09 -32.89
C ASP A 306 23.21 -2.38 -32.99
N ILE A 307 22.70 -3.39 -33.69
CA ILE A 307 23.39 -4.64 -33.96
C ILE A 307 24.63 -4.35 -34.82
N CYS A 308 25.77 -4.94 -34.43
CA CYS A 308 26.95 -4.99 -35.31
C CYS A 308 26.70 -6.03 -36.44
N GLU A 309 27.47 -5.94 -37.54
CA GLU A 309 27.39 -6.82 -38.74
C GLU A 309 27.39 -8.32 -38.42
N TYR A 310 27.93 -8.72 -37.27
CA TYR A 310 27.92 -10.12 -36.81
C TYR A 310 26.95 -10.24 -35.65
N HIS A 311 25.84 -10.92 -35.83
CA HIS A 311 24.73 -11.15 -34.88
C HIS A 311 25.17 -11.68 -33.51
N ASN A 312 25.82 -10.85 -32.72
CA ASN A 312 26.20 -11.18 -31.36
C ASN A 312 25.49 -10.23 -30.38
N TYR A 313 24.53 -10.74 -29.64
CA TYR A 313 23.76 -9.95 -28.66
C TYR A 313 24.64 -9.23 -27.63
N SER A 314 25.81 -9.77 -27.32
CA SER A 314 26.74 -9.18 -26.36
C SER A 314 27.52 -7.98 -26.89
N LYS A 315 27.36 -7.63 -28.15
CA LYS A 315 28.01 -6.47 -28.80
C LYS A 315 26.95 -5.58 -29.43
N ARG A 316 27.17 -4.27 -29.33
CA ARG A 316 26.40 -3.22 -30.00
C ARG A 316 27.34 -2.25 -30.64
N CYS A 317 26.99 -1.74 -31.77
CA CYS A 317 27.73 -0.75 -32.51
C CYS A 317 27.04 0.61 -32.42
N ASP A 318 27.83 1.64 -32.24
CA ASP A 318 27.39 3.03 -32.38
C ASP A 318 27.11 3.31 -33.86
N ILE A 319 25.91 3.77 -34.14
CA ILE A 319 25.47 4.00 -35.55
C ILE A 319 26.29 5.06 -36.25
N GLU A 320 26.78 6.07 -35.53
CA GLU A 320 27.56 7.18 -36.13
C GLU A 320 29.03 6.82 -36.37
N THR A 321 29.65 6.09 -35.43
CA THR A 321 31.11 5.88 -35.41
C THR A 321 31.53 4.44 -35.63
N ASP A 322 30.60 3.48 -35.82
CA ASP A 322 30.82 2.02 -35.88
C ASP A 322 31.62 1.46 -34.69
N LYS A 323 31.74 2.22 -33.62
CA LYS A 323 32.46 1.80 -32.43
C LYS A 323 31.72 0.70 -31.69
N VAL A 324 32.44 -0.40 -31.45
CA VAL A 324 31.88 -1.58 -30.77
C VAL A 324 31.89 -1.40 -29.27
N TYR A 325 30.75 -1.63 -28.66
CA TYR A 325 30.54 -1.63 -27.19
C TYR A 325 30.16 -3.01 -26.68
N LYS A 326 30.62 -3.34 -25.47
CA LYS A 326 30.19 -4.56 -24.76
C LYS A 326 28.79 -4.34 -24.13
N TYR A 327 27.81 -5.08 -24.63
CA TYR A 327 26.44 -5.02 -24.14
C TYR A 327 26.18 -6.15 -23.13
N PRO A 328 25.41 -5.95 -22.07
CA PRO A 328 24.72 -4.73 -21.64
C PRO A 328 25.58 -3.81 -20.73
N ARG A 329 26.84 -4.12 -20.52
CA ARG A 329 27.73 -3.35 -19.61
C ARG A 329 27.88 -1.88 -20.00
N VAL A 330 27.68 -1.51 -21.26
CA VAL A 330 27.73 -0.11 -21.71
C VAL A 330 26.68 0.75 -21.01
N LEU A 331 25.54 0.18 -20.61
CA LEU A 331 24.47 0.89 -19.91
C LEU A 331 24.92 1.48 -18.57
N GLN A 332 25.93 0.87 -17.92
CA GLN A 332 26.55 1.41 -16.69
C GLN A 332 27.23 2.77 -16.89
N LYS A 333 27.48 3.17 -18.14
CA LYS A 333 28.14 4.44 -18.50
C LYS A 333 27.15 5.54 -18.88
N SER A 334 25.86 5.30 -18.79
CA SER A 334 24.82 6.28 -19.07
C SER A 334 24.04 6.67 -17.83
N LYS A 335 23.55 7.92 -17.80
CA LYS A 335 22.63 8.38 -16.76
C LYS A 335 21.21 7.84 -17.00
N TYR A 336 20.75 7.95 -18.23
CA TYR A 336 19.41 7.57 -18.67
C TYR A 336 19.48 6.55 -19.80
N CYS A 337 18.55 5.59 -19.79
CA CYS A 337 18.41 4.56 -20.81
C CYS A 337 16.99 4.60 -21.38
N LEU A 338 16.91 4.72 -22.71
CA LEU A 338 15.63 4.80 -23.40
C LEU A 338 14.94 3.44 -23.46
N VAL A 339 13.64 3.45 -23.27
CA VAL A 339 12.75 2.31 -23.41
C VAL A 339 11.57 2.77 -24.29
N PHE A 340 11.59 2.33 -25.54
CA PHE A 340 10.56 2.66 -26.52
C PHE A 340 9.56 1.54 -26.67
N ARG A 341 8.38 1.87 -27.18
CA ARG A 341 7.47 0.89 -27.73
C ARG A 341 8.13 0.24 -28.95
N GLY A 342 8.21 -1.08 -28.92
CA GLY A 342 8.56 -1.89 -30.07
C GLY A 342 7.31 -2.53 -30.66
N GLU A 343 7.44 -3.70 -31.25
CA GLU A 343 6.30 -4.55 -31.62
C GLU A 343 5.47 -4.99 -30.39
N ARG A 344 6.10 -4.93 -29.20
CA ARG A 344 5.49 -5.22 -27.89
C ARG A 344 5.65 -4.06 -26.93
N MET A 345 4.75 -3.95 -25.97
CA MET A 345 4.87 -3.01 -24.84
C MET A 345 5.98 -3.42 -23.88
N GLY A 346 6.11 -4.72 -23.59
CA GLY A 346 7.19 -5.22 -22.75
C GLY A 346 8.55 -5.16 -23.45
N GLN A 347 9.58 -4.66 -22.76
CA GLN A 347 10.92 -4.49 -23.32
C GLN A 347 12.00 -5.05 -22.40
N LEU A 348 12.92 -5.86 -22.97
CA LEU A 348 14.08 -6.45 -22.26
C LEU A 348 14.99 -5.39 -21.67
N VAL A 349 15.17 -4.29 -22.38
CA VAL A 349 16.06 -3.18 -22.00
C VAL A 349 15.66 -2.53 -20.67
N LEU A 350 14.40 -2.63 -20.26
CA LEU A 350 13.94 -2.09 -18.98
C LEU A 350 14.69 -2.71 -17.81
N LEU A 351 14.73 -4.05 -17.72
CA LEU A 351 15.44 -4.74 -16.65
C LEU A 351 16.97 -4.54 -16.75
N GLU A 352 17.51 -4.51 -17.95
CA GLU A 352 18.94 -4.30 -18.18
C GLU A 352 19.38 -2.90 -17.75
N ALA A 353 18.56 -1.87 -18.04
CA ALA A 353 18.78 -0.49 -17.58
C ALA A 353 18.74 -0.40 -16.04
N MET A 354 17.71 -0.99 -15.42
CA MET A 354 17.57 -0.98 -13.97
C MET A 354 18.75 -1.68 -13.27
N ALA A 355 19.18 -2.84 -13.79
CA ALA A 355 20.35 -3.57 -13.29
C ALA A 355 21.63 -2.75 -13.36
N ALA A 356 21.81 -1.98 -14.45
CA ALA A 356 22.95 -1.09 -14.68
C ALA A 356 22.90 0.18 -13.81
N GLY A 357 21.84 0.41 -13.02
CA GLY A 357 21.61 1.65 -12.32
C GLY A 357 21.46 2.85 -13.27
N CYS A 358 21.01 2.60 -14.50
CA CYS A 358 20.64 3.58 -15.50
C CYS A 358 19.16 3.89 -15.34
N VAL A 359 18.78 5.16 -15.17
CA VAL A 359 17.39 5.56 -14.98
C VAL A 359 16.60 5.35 -16.28
N PRO A 360 15.54 4.50 -16.29
CA PRO A 360 14.73 4.29 -17.48
C PRO A 360 13.99 5.57 -17.89
N VAL A 361 13.99 5.86 -19.17
CA VAL A 361 13.12 6.86 -19.80
C VAL A 361 12.12 6.12 -20.66
N ILE A 362 10.86 6.14 -20.22
CA ILE A 362 9.78 5.38 -20.86
C ILE A 362 9.10 6.27 -21.89
N ILE A 363 9.14 5.84 -23.15
CA ILE A 363 8.50 6.50 -24.29
C ILE A 363 7.55 5.48 -24.92
N MET A 364 6.45 5.22 -24.21
CA MET A 364 5.44 4.23 -24.58
C MET A 364 4.10 4.68 -24.03
N ASP A 365 3.21 5.15 -24.90
CA ASP A 365 1.89 5.56 -24.49
C ASP A 365 0.98 4.34 -24.23
N GLY A 366 0.22 4.41 -23.15
CA GLY A 366 -0.71 3.34 -22.77
C GLY A 366 -0.07 2.09 -22.15
N VAL A 367 1.23 2.05 -21.91
CA VAL A 367 1.90 0.89 -21.28
C VAL A 367 1.46 0.69 -19.83
N VAL A 368 1.17 -0.54 -19.46
CA VAL A 368 0.99 -0.95 -18.06
C VAL A 368 2.33 -1.43 -17.51
N MET A 369 2.99 -0.56 -16.74
CA MET A 369 4.32 -0.86 -16.18
C MET A 369 4.30 -2.10 -15.29
N PRO A 370 5.41 -2.87 -15.25
CA PRO A 370 5.53 -4.04 -14.39
C PRO A 370 5.21 -3.71 -12.93
N PHE A 371 4.30 -4.48 -12.32
CA PHE A 371 3.80 -4.23 -10.96
C PHE A 371 3.26 -2.81 -10.74
N GLY A 372 2.81 -2.13 -11.79
CA GLY A 372 2.36 -0.73 -11.74
C GLY A 372 1.17 -0.46 -10.82
N ASN A 373 0.45 -1.50 -10.42
CA ASN A 373 -0.62 -1.39 -9.42
C ASN A 373 -0.09 -1.11 -8.00
N VAL A 374 1.16 -1.45 -7.70
CA VAL A 374 1.77 -1.32 -6.37
C VAL A 374 3.06 -0.51 -6.39
N ILE A 375 3.78 -0.47 -7.52
CA ILE A 375 5.02 0.28 -7.69
C ILE A 375 4.73 1.65 -8.30
N ASP A 376 5.18 2.71 -7.63
CA ASP A 376 5.18 4.08 -8.15
C ASP A 376 6.41 4.32 -9.04
N TRP A 377 6.26 4.04 -10.32
CA TRP A 377 7.31 4.20 -11.31
C TRP A 377 7.78 5.64 -11.51
N LYS A 378 6.97 6.65 -11.15
CA LYS A 378 7.38 8.08 -11.22
C LYS A 378 8.54 8.40 -10.28
N ARG A 379 8.79 7.53 -9.30
CA ARG A 379 9.96 7.62 -8.41
C ARG A 379 11.23 6.99 -8.98
N ALA A 380 11.11 6.14 -9.99
CA ALA A 380 12.21 5.33 -10.52
C ALA A 380 12.47 5.53 -12.04
N ALA A 381 11.58 6.19 -12.76
CA ALA A 381 11.66 6.40 -14.19
C ALA A 381 11.23 7.81 -14.59
N VAL A 382 11.61 8.22 -15.79
CA VAL A 382 11.13 9.43 -16.44
C VAL A 382 10.16 9.00 -17.53
N PHE A 383 9.01 9.67 -17.65
CA PHE A 383 7.99 9.39 -18.66
C PHE A 383 7.93 10.55 -19.64
N ILE A 384 7.97 10.24 -20.93
CA ILE A 384 7.82 11.19 -22.04
C ILE A 384 6.78 10.56 -22.99
N MET A 385 5.79 11.33 -23.40
CA MET A 385 4.80 10.84 -24.38
C MET A 385 5.46 10.68 -25.74
N GLU A 386 4.98 9.74 -26.55
CA GLU A 386 5.51 9.43 -27.87
C GLU A 386 5.57 10.67 -28.77
N ASP A 387 4.52 11.50 -28.77
CA ASP A 387 4.45 12.76 -29.56
C ASP A 387 5.45 13.84 -29.11
N TYR A 388 6.08 13.70 -27.95
CA TYR A 388 7.01 14.68 -27.38
C TYR A 388 8.44 14.18 -27.31
N THR A 389 8.82 13.19 -28.12
CA THR A 389 10.19 12.64 -28.19
C THR A 389 11.23 13.73 -28.49
N ASN A 390 10.87 14.73 -29.28
CA ASN A 390 11.70 15.90 -29.56
C ASN A 390 12.10 16.71 -28.30
N THR A 391 11.35 16.61 -27.21
CA THR A 391 11.65 17.29 -25.94
C THR A 391 12.60 16.49 -25.04
N LEU A 392 13.01 15.29 -25.43
CA LEU A 392 13.85 14.36 -24.66
C LEU A 392 15.04 15.05 -24.00
N MET A 393 15.87 15.69 -24.82
CA MET A 393 17.13 16.26 -24.33
C MET A 393 16.91 17.47 -23.41
N SER A 394 15.90 18.30 -23.67
CA SER A 394 15.54 19.43 -22.81
C SER A 394 14.98 18.95 -21.47
N THR A 395 14.10 17.96 -21.48
CA THR A 395 13.53 17.34 -20.28
C THR A 395 14.63 16.74 -19.40
N LEU A 396 15.53 15.92 -19.95
CA LEU A 396 16.58 15.28 -19.18
C LEU A 396 17.63 16.25 -18.62
N ASN A 397 17.95 17.32 -19.36
CA ASN A 397 18.83 18.38 -18.89
C ASN A 397 18.17 19.24 -17.79
N GLY A 398 16.85 19.35 -17.78
CA GLY A 398 16.07 20.07 -16.76
C GLY A 398 16.00 19.35 -15.40
N ILE A 399 16.34 18.06 -15.34
CA ILE A 399 16.30 17.29 -14.08
C ILE A 399 17.50 17.67 -13.21
N SER A 400 17.24 18.12 -11.98
CA SER A 400 18.30 18.48 -11.03
C SER A 400 19.17 17.26 -10.68
N LYS A 401 20.40 17.52 -10.25
CA LYS A 401 21.36 16.47 -9.87
C LYS A 401 20.85 15.65 -8.67
N GLU A 402 20.15 16.30 -7.76
CA GLU A 402 19.54 15.67 -6.58
C GLU A 402 18.41 14.76 -7.00
N LYS A 403 17.51 15.22 -7.86
CA LYS A 403 16.38 14.42 -8.38
C LYS A 403 16.89 13.23 -9.19
N TYR A 404 17.92 13.41 -10.02
CA TYR A 404 18.55 12.29 -10.74
C TYR A 404 19.08 11.21 -9.77
N LYS A 405 19.78 11.62 -8.69
CA LYS A 405 20.29 10.65 -7.70
C LYS A 405 19.16 9.90 -6.98
N GLN A 406 18.06 10.58 -6.67
CA GLN A 406 16.88 9.93 -6.09
C GLN A 406 16.29 8.88 -7.04
N LEU A 407 16.06 9.25 -8.31
CA LEU A 407 15.57 8.34 -9.33
C LEU A 407 16.51 7.13 -9.49
N GLN A 408 17.82 7.36 -9.57
CA GLN A 408 18.81 6.30 -9.72
C GLN A 408 18.83 5.33 -8.54
N LYS A 409 18.80 5.85 -7.31
CA LYS A 409 18.75 5.03 -6.09
C LYS A 409 17.47 4.19 -6.06
N GLN A 410 16.34 4.79 -6.36
CA GLN A 410 15.05 4.10 -6.40
C GLN A 410 15.00 3.02 -7.48
N THR A 411 15.48 3.33 -8.70
CA THR A 411 15.57 2.36 -9.81
C THR A 411 16.35 1.12 -9.40
N LYS A 412 17.54 1.30 -8.79
CA LYS A 412 18.39 0.19 -8.37
C LYS A 412 17.75 -0.61 -7.24
N TRP A 413 17.15 0.07 -6.25
CA TRP A 413 16.47 -0.59 -5.14
C TRP A 413 15.29 -1.43 -5.62
N LEU A 414 14.45 -0.92 -6.55
CA LEU A 414 13.36 -1.68 -7.14
C LEU A 414 13.89 -2.91 -7.87
N TYR A 415 14.98 -2.76 -8.66
CA TYR A 415 15.60 -3.89 -9.34
C TYR A 415 16.01 -4.98 -8.34
N ASP A 416 16.78 -4.61 -7.33
CA ASP A 416 17.31 -5.56 -6.34
C ASP A 416 16.21 -6.30 -5.59
N LYS A 417 15.14 -5.59 -5.26
CA LYS A 417 14.05 -6.15 -4.45
C LYS A 417 13.07 -7.00 -5.27
N TYR A 418 12.67 -6.54 -6.45
CA TYR A 418 11.52 -7.12 -7.17
C TYR A 418 11.89 -7.78 -8.51
N PHE A 419 13.01 -7.39 -9.13
CA PHE A 419 13.28 -7.71 -10.53
C PHE A 419 14.58 -8.47 -10.78
N SER A 420 15.42 -8.67 -9.77
CA SER A 420 16.77 -9.21 -9.91
C SER A 420 16.84 -10.68 -10.37
N SER A 421 15.75 -11.42 -10.28
CA SER A 421 15.68 -12.83 -10.66
C SER A 421 14.24 -13.26 -10.95
N LEU A 422 14.07 -14.39 -11.66
CA LEU A 422 12.75 -15.02 -11.80
C LEU A 422 12.10 -15.29 -10.45
N LYS A 423 12.88 -15.74 -9.49
CA LYS A 423 12.40 -15.96 -8.11
C LYS A 423 11.80 -14.70 -7.49
N SER A 424 12.45 -13.54 -7.66
CA SER A 424 11.94 -12.27 -7.14
C SER A 424 10.65 -11.85 -7.85
N ILE A 425 10.60 -12.01 -9.18
CA ILE A 425 9.42 -11.67 -9.98
C ILE A 425 8.21 -12.54 -9.58
N ILE A 426 8.42 -13.85 -9.44
CA ILE A 426 7.36 -14.79 -9.04
C ILE A 426 6.89 -14.50 -7.61
N ALA A 427 7.82 -14.32 -6.66
CA ALA A 427 7.48 -14.01 -5.29
C ALA A 427 6.66 -12.71 -5.21
N THR A 428 7.07 -11.67 -5.94
CA THR A 428 6.34 -10.40 -6.01
C THR A 428 4.94 -10.57 -6.61
N THR A 429 4.80 -11.41 -7.66
CA THR A 429 3.50 -11.71 -8.25
C THR A 429 2.55 -12.38 -7.24
N LEU A 430 3.03 -13.38 -6.51
CA LEU A 430 2.25 -14.05 -5.48
C LEU A 430 1.93 -13.13 -4.31
N ASP A 431 2.87 -12.27 -3.93
CA ASP A 431 2.70 -11.24 -2.90
C ASP A 431 1.60 -10.23 -3.25
N ILE A 432 1.51 -9.82 -4.52
CA ILE A 432 0.44 -8.94 -5.02
C ILE A 432 -0.92 -9.64 -4.95
N ILE A 433 -0.99 -10.89 -5.36
CA ILE A 433 -2.23 -11.68 -5.28
C ILE A 433 -2.62 -11.89 -3.81
N GLN A 434 -1.66 -12.19 -2.93
CA GLN A 434 -1.86 -12.28 -1.49
C GLN A 434 -2.49 -11.00 -0.92
N ASP A 435 -1.93 -9.84 -1.25
CA ASP A 435 -2.41 -8.54 -0.76
C ASP A 435 -3.82 -8.20 -1.29
N ARG A 436 -4.20 -8.72 -2.45
CA ARG A 436 -5.55 -8.59 -3.01
C ARG A 436 -6.56 -9.51 -2.32
N VAL A 437 -6.16 -10.76 -2.03
CA VAL A 437 -7.03 -11.74 -1.35
C VAL A 437 -7.22 -11.40 0.13
N TYR A 438 -6.17 -10.89 0.78
CA TYR A 438 -6.18 -10.53 2.21
C TYR A 438 -5.80 -9.06 2.42
N PRO A 439 -6.64 -8.11 1.98
CA PRO A 439 -6.31 -6.68 2.01
C PRO A 439 -6.07 -6.14 3.42
N GLN A 440 -6.63 -6.76 4.46
CA GLN A 440 -6.39 -6.39 5.85
C GLN A 440 -4.94 -6.64 6.31
N TRP A 441 -4.23 -7.53 5.66
CA TRP A 441 -2.82 -7.84 5.90
C TRP A 441 -1.92 -7.38 4.76
N GLY A 442 -2.52 -6.73 3.76
CA GLY A 442 -1.82 -6.25 2.57
C GLY A 442 -0.78 -5.19 2.90
N ARG A 443 0.28 -5.17 2.11
CA ARG A 443 1.34 -4.16 2.18
C ARG A 443 0.79 -2.80 1.82
N ILE A 444 1.21 -1.79 2.55
CA ILE A 444 0.89 -0.39 2.24
C ILE A 444 1.85 0.18 1.18
N TYR A 445 1.53 1.36 0.67
CA TYR A 445 2.36 2.05 -0.34
C TYR A 445 3.84 2.12 0.05
N ASP A 446 4.14 2.44 1.31
CA ASP A 446 5.51 2.60 1.80
C ASP A 446 6.29 1.26 1.80
N ASP A 447 5.59 0.14 2.02
CA ASP A 447 6.22 -1.18 1.96
C ASP A 447 6.65 -1.57 0.55
N TRP A 448 5.90 -1.09 -0.45
CA TRP A 448 6.21 -1.32 -1.85
C TRP A 448 7.21 -0.34 -2.42
N ASN A 449 7.24 0.93 -1.95
CA ASN A 449 7.88 2.04 -2.66
C ASN A 449 9.00 2.75 -1.90
N ILE A 450 9.21 2.47 -0.62
CA ILE A 450 10.23 3.12 0.19
C ILE A 450 11.27 2.10 0.66
N ALA A 451 12.55 2.41 0.40
CA ALA A 451 13.64 1.58 0.89
C ALA A 451 13.69 1.56 2.43
N PRO A 452 14.07 0.44 3.07
CA PRO A 452 14.08 0.33 4.53
C PRO A 452 14.97 1.36 5.23
N ASP A 453 16.04 1.81 4.58
CA ASP A 453 16.96 2.85 5.05
C ASP A 453 16.38 4.27 4.95
N GLU A 454 15.34 4.45 4.15
CA GLU A 454 14.58 5.71 4.01
C GLU A 454 13.31 5.72 4.86
N LYS A 455 12.85 4.54 5.31
CA LYS A 455 11.74 4.46 6.23
C LYS A 455 12.14 5.07 7.56
N SER A 456 11.25 5.86 8.14
CA SER A 456 11.38 6.26 9.53
C SER A 456 11.61 5.00 10.39
N MET A 457 12.62 5.05 11.27
CA MET A 457 12.96 3.94 12.17
C MET A 457 11.84 3.62 13.18
N ASN A 458 10.75 4.34 13.14
CA ASN A 458 9.59 4.10 13.99
C ASN A 458 8.87 2.83 13.52
N PRO A 459 8.73 1.81 14.36
CA PRO A 459 7.94 0.65 14.01
C PRO A 459 6.50 1.11 13.75
N LEU A 460 6.00 0.79 12.55
CA LEU A 460 4.61 1.05 12.18
C LEU A 460 3.70 0.11 12.98
N PHE A 461 3.38 0.52 14.18
CA PHE A 461 2.38 -0.14 15.00
C PHE A 461 1.01 0.48 14.65
N LEU A 462 0.33 -0.08 13.66
CA LEU A 462 -1.03 0.37 13.35
C LEU A 462 -1.98 -0.10 14.46
N PRO A 463 -2.79 0.78 15.01
CA PRO A 463 -3.82 0.40 15.97
C PRO A 463 -5.03 -0.22 15.24
N ILE A 464 -4.82 -1.45 14.72
CA ILE A 464 -5.85 -2.18 13.96
C ILE A 464 -6.72 -3.08 14.83
N THR A 465 -6.36 -3.27 16.09
CA THR A 465 -7.14 -4.07 17.04
C THR A 465 -7.95 -3.16 17.98
N ALA A 466 -9.05 -3.69 18.52
CA ALA A 466 -9.81 -2.99 19.53
C ALA A 466 -8.92 -2.57 20.70
N PRO A 467 -9.09 -1.34 21.24
CA PRO A 467 -8.28 -0.83 22.32
C PRO A 467 -8.38 -1.72 23.56
N ARG A 468 -7.25 -1.91 24.24
CA ARG A 468 -7.15 -2.79 25.43
C ARG A 468 -7.77 -2.19 26.68
N ASN A 469 -7.80 -0.86 26.75
CA ASN A 469 -8.37 -0.15 27.89
C ASN A 469 -9.67 0.56 27.50
N GLU A 470 -10.58 0.60 28.44
CA GLU A 470 -11.84 1.32 28.30
C GLU A 470 -11.65 2.82 28.57
N GLY A 471 -12.46 3.64 27.91
CA GLY A 471 -12.49 5.07 28.05
C GLY A 471 -11.44 5.80 27.20
N PHE A 472 -11.42 7.12 27.36
CA PHE A 472 -10.54 8.01 26.59
C PHE A 472 -9.99 9.13 27.45
N THR A 473 -8.88 9.73 27.00
CA THR A 473 -8.31 10.95 27.60
C THR A 473 -8.71 12.14 26.76
N ALA A 474 -9.38 13.11 27.35
CA ALA A 474 -9.70 14.37 26.68
C ALA A 474 -8.48 15.33 26.72
N VAL A 475 -8.00 15.72 25.56
CA VAL A 475 -6.92 16.70 25.39
C VAL A 475 -7.52 18.01 24.88
N ILE A 476 -7.45 19.06 25.71
CA ILE A 476 -8.04 20.36 25.42
C ILE A 476 -6.93 21.38 25.21
N LEU A 477 -6.88 21.96 24.02
CA LEU A 477 -6.00 23.10 23.74
C LEU A 477 -6.69 24.41 24.18
N THR A 478 -6.10 25.12 25.12
CA THR A 478 -6.69 26.37 25.65
C THR A 478 -5.65 27.45 25.86
N TYR A 479 -6.10 28.68 25.74
CA TYR A 479 -5.33 29.87 26.06
C TYR A 479 -6.01 30.63 27.22
N ASP A 480 -5.27 30.69 28.36
CA ASP A 480 -5.59 31.54 29.54
C ASP A 480 -6.94 31.34 30.25
N ARG A 481 -7.61 30.22 30.08
CA ARG A 481 -8.86 29.84 30.78
C ARG A 481 -8.57 28.74 31.80
N VAL A 482 -8.78 29.02 33.08
CA VAL A 482 -8.50 28.08 34.19
C VAL A 482 -9.77 27.33 34.59
N LYS A 483 -9.74 25.99 34.52
CA LYS A 483 -10.73 25.09 35.15
C LYS A 483 -10.00 23.99 35.93
N PRO A 484 -10.64 23.27 36.89
CA PRO A 484 -9.98 22.27 37.76
C PRO A 484 -9.66 20.99 37.01
N ILE A 485 -8.71 21.04 36.08
CA ILE A 485 -8.21 19.95 35.24
C ILE A 485 -6.69 20.00 35.34
N LYS A 486 -5.99 18.87 35.17
CA LYS A 486 -4.52 18.86 35.09
C LYS A 486 -4.06 19.74 33.93
N ILE A 487 -3.28 20.76 34.23
CA ILE A 487 -2.76 21.72 33.25
C ILE A 487 -1.28 21.42 33.01
N ILE A 488 -0.93 21.21 31.73
CA ILE A 488 0.45 21.08 31.28
C ILE A 488 0.82 22.38 30.57
N GLN A 489 1.82 23.08 31.11
CA GLN A 489 2.32 24.30 30.51
C GLN A 489 3.45 23.96 29.54
N THR A 490 3.29 24.29 28.27
CA THR A 490 4.32 24.11 27.25
C THR A 490 5.33 25.24 27.24
N LYS A 491 6.58 24.95 26.85
CA LYS A 491 7.68 25.93 26.81
C LYS A 491 7.50 27.00 25.73
N ALA A 492 6.84 26.67 24.65
CA ALA A 492 6.60 27.55 23.51
C ALA A 492 5.15 27.46 23.03
N ASN A 493 4.65 28.56 22.47
CA ASN A 493 3.30 28.63 21.90
C ASN A 493 3.33 28.03 20.47
N LYS A 494 3.00 26.73 20.34
CA LYS A 494 2.99 25.99 19.10
C LYS A 494 1.70 25.21 18.97
N LEU A 495 1.08 25.18 17.78
CA LEU A 495 -0.11 24.36 17.55
C LEU A 495 0.21 22.85 17.60
N SER A 496 1.39 22.48 17.20
CA SER A 496 1.90 21.09 17.28
C SER A 496 1.92 20.54 18.72
N ASN A 497 1.86 21.39 19.76
CA ASN A 497 1.75 20.94 21.14
C ASN A 497 0.49 20.13 21.42
N ARG A 498 -0.57 20.30 20.63
CA ARG A 498 -1.81 19.49 20.71
C ARG A 498 -1.51 18.00 20.57
N PHE A 499 -0.55 17.67 19.72
CA PHE A 499 -0.21 16.30 19.34
C PHE A 499 1.09 15.81 19.98
N TYR A 500 1.49 16.42 21.09
CA TYR A 500 2.63 15.91 21.84
C TYR A 500 2.22 14.66 22.64
N PRO A 501 3.03 13.57 22.66
CA PRO A 501 2.73 12.34 23.37
C PRO A 501 3.02 12.50 24.88
N PHE A 502 2.16 13.21 25.58
CA PHE A 502 2.29 13.42 27.02
C PHE A 502 2.13 12.12 27.80
N GLU A 503 2.97 11.92 28.84
CA GLU A 503 2.92 10.73 29.70
C GLU A 503 1.59 10.60 30.46
N GLU A 504 0.90 11.71 30.65
CA GLU A 504 -0.43 11.77 31.28
C GLU A 504 -1.55 11.14 30.46
N ILE A 505 -1.29 10.88 29.18
CA ILE A 505 -2.26 10.21 28.29
C ILE A 505 -2.13 8.70 28.52
N GLU A 506 -2.90 8.18 29.49
CA GLU A 506 -2.86 6.76 29.85
C GLU A 506 -3.68 5.88 28.88
N THR A 507 -4.82 6.40 28.39
CA THR A 507 -5.72 5.64 27.50
C THR A 507 -5.20 5.58 26.08
N GLU A 508 -5.57 4.54 25.32
CA GLU A 508 -5.25 4.44 23.90
C GLU A 508 -6.03 5.46 23.06
N ALA A 509 -7.28 5.71 23.45
CA ALA A 509 -8.13 6.72 22.84
C ALA A 509 -7.82 8.13 23.35
N ILE A 510 -7.73 9.06 22.43
CA ILE A 510 -7.69 10.51 22.71
C ILE A 510 -8.93 11.15 22.11
N LEU A 511 -9.63 11.95 22.91
CA LEU A 511 -10.54 12.96 22.41
C LEU A 511 -9.81 14.30 22.36
N SER A 512 -9.46 14.76 21.16
CA SER A 512 -8.98 16.12 20.96
C SER A 512 -10.17 17.06 20.81
N ILE A 513 -10.21 18.12 21.64
CA ILE A 513 -11.33 19.06 21.64
C ILE A 513 -10.82 20.47 21.87
N ASP A 514 -11.40 21.45 21.18
CA ASP A 514 -11.13 22.88 21.40
C ASP A 514 -11.90 23.41 22.60
N ASP A 515 -11.39 24.45 23.24
CA ASP A 515 -11.97 25.00 24.47
C ASP A 515 -13.25 25.82 24.23
N ASP A 516 -13.60 26.06 22.96
CA ASP A 516 -14.83 26.73 22.53
C ASP A 516 -15.92 25.76 22.03
N ILE A 517 -15.68 24.48 22.09
CA ILE A 517 -16.68 23.43 21.76
C ILE A 517 -17.57 23.18 22.97
N ILE A 518 -18.83 23.61 22.89
CA ILE A 518 -19.77 23.56 24.04
C ILE A 518 -20.76 22.41 23.96
N MET A 519 -20.98 21.87 22.80
CA MET A 519 -22.26 21.20 22.54
C MET A 519 -22.13 19.75 22.08
N LEU A 520 -21.13 19.02 22.56
CA LEU A 520 -21.18 17.56 22.49
C LEU A 520 -21.88 17.04 23.73
N THR A 521 -23.02 16.40 23.55
CA THR A 521 -23.72 15.68 24.62
C THR A 521 -22.94 14.43 25.01
N ALA A 522 -23.19 13.88 26.19
CA ALA A 522 -22.58 12.63 26.62
C ALA A 522 -22.86 11.49 25.62
N ASP A 523 -24.09 11.42 25.09
CA ASP A 523 -24.50 10.40 24.12
C ASP A 523 -23.74 10.56 22.78
N GLU A 524 -23.51 11.79 22.32
CA GLU A 524 -22.74 12.05 21.10
C GLU A 524 -21.26 11.71 21.27
N LEU A 525 -20.68 11.99 22.45
CA LEU A 525 -19.31 11.61 22.76
C LEU A 525 -19.17 10.09 22.86
N GLU A 526 -20.12 9.44 23.52
CA GLU A 526 -20.14 7.96 23.61
C GLU A 526 -20.25 7.34 22.24
N PHE A 527 -21.16 7.83 21.40
CA PHE A 527 -21.28 7.35 20.02
C PHE A 527 -19.99 7.55 19.20
N GLY A 528 -19.40 8.73 19.28
CA GLY A 528 -18.13 8.99 18.58
C GLY A 528 -17.00 8.09 19.06
N TYR A 529 -16.96 7.79 20.37
CA TYR A 529 -16.01 6.86 20.96
C TYR A 529 -16.23 5.41 20.49
N GLU A 530 -17.49 4.94 20.48
CA GLU A 530 -17.82 3.59 20.00
C GLU A 530 -17.49 3.43 18.50
N VAL A 531 -17.80 4.42 17.67
CA VAL A 531 -17.39 4.42 16.26
C VAL A 531 -15.86 4.34 16.13
N TRP A 532 -15.12 5.08 16.98
CA TRP A 532 -13.66 5.01 16.94
C TRP A 532 -13.14 3.64 17.40
N ARG A 533 -13.76 2.99 18.36
CA ARG A 533 -13.38 1.63 18.79
C ARG A 533 -13.45 0.60 17.67
N GLU A 534 -14.40 0.75 16.76
CA GLU A 534 -14.53 -0.11 15.58
C GLU A 534 -13.47 0.23 14.50
N PHE A 535 -12.96 1.47 14.49
CA PHE A 535 -11.99 1.95 13.51
C PHE A 535 -10.82 2.69 14.17
N PRO A 536 -10.04 2.01 15.04
CA PRO A 536 -9.01 2.65 15.87
C PRO A 536 -7.82 3.19 15.08
N ASP A 537 -7.65 2.77 13.83
CA ASP A 537 -6.62 3.21 12.91
C ASP A 537 -6.95 4.53 12.18
N ARG A 538 -8.12 5.12 12.42
CA ARG A 538 -8.60 6.32 11.73
C ARG A 538 -8.86 7.48 12.69
N LEU A 539 -8.97 8.66 12.09
CA LEU A 539 -9.57 9.81 12.76
C LEU A 539 -11.09 9.69 12.67
N VAL A 540 -11.76 9.80 13.80
CA VAL A 540 -13.23 9.84 13.88
C VAL A 540 -13.64 11.17 14.49
N GLY A 541 -14.30 12.02 13.72
CA GLY A 541 -14.60 13.39 14.18
C GLY A 541 -15.97 13.89 13.76
N PHE A 542 -16.38 14.99 14.37
CA PHE A 542 -17.69 15.58 14.16
C PHE A 542 -17.67 16.63 13.04
N PRO A 543 -16.78 17.64 13.04
CA PRO A 543 -16.64 18.56 11.91
C PRO A 543 -15.79 17.93 10.81
N SER A 544 -16.25 18.03 9.58
CA SER A 544 -15.52 17.48 8.42
C SER A 544 -15.29 18.50 7.32
N ARG A 545 -14.35 18.18 6.44
CA ARG A 545 -13.94 18.98 5.29
C ARG A 545 -13.56 18.07 4.12
N THR A 546 -13.49 18.68 2.94
CA THR A 546 -13.01 18.00 1.73
C THR A 546 -11.87 18.77 1.08
N HIS A 547 -11.14 18.11 0.20
CA HIS A 547 -10.17 18.74 -0.70
C HIS A 547 -10.61 18.49 -2.14
N ILE A 548 -10.40 19.46 -3.00
CA ILE A 548 -10.72 19.38 -4.43
C ILE A 548 -9.55 19.89 -5.25
N TRP A 549 -9.36 19.30 -6.43
CA TRP A 549 -8.38 19.82 -7.39
C TRP A 549 -9.03 20.93 -8.22
N ASP A 550 -8.40 22.08 -8.27
CA ASP A 550 -8.82 23.20 -9.10
C ASP A 550 -8.04 23.24 -10.41
N ASN A 551 -8.70 22.94 -11.50
CA ASN A 551 -8.09 22.94 -12.83
C ASN A 551 -7.71 24.35 -13.32
N VAL A 552 -8.25 25.41 -12.74
CA VAL A 552 -7.95 26.80 -13.14
C VAL A 552 -6.63 27.26 -12.49
N THR A 553 -6.47 27.01 -11.20
CA THR A 553 -5.27 27.40 -10.46
C THR A 553 -4.20 26.33 -10.43
N LEU A 554 -4.49 25.12 -10.95
CA LEU A 554 -3.63 23.95 -10.92
C LEU A 554 -3.11 23.67 -9.50
N SER A 555 -3.98 23.76 -8.52
CA SER A 555 -3.65 23.60 -7.11
C SER A 555 -4.77 22.92 -6.33
N TRP A 556 -4.44 22.36 -5.18
CA TRP A 556 -5.43 21.79 -4.26
C TRP A 556 -6.14 22.87 -3.47
N LYS A 557 -7.46 22.76 -3.36
CA LYS A 557 -8.29 23.64 -2.53
C LYS A 557 -8.84 22.89 -1.32
N TYR A 558 -8.88 23.58 -0.20
CA TYR A 558 -9.59 23.18 1.01
C TYR A 558 -11.02 23.71 0.95
N GLU A 559 -12.00 22.82 1.06
CA GLU A 559 -13.40 23.15 0.95
C GLU A 559 -14.21 22.75 2.17
N SER A 560 -15.22 23.54 2.46
CA SER A 560 -16.22 23.15 3.45
C SER A 560 -17.13 22.06 2.86
N GLU A 561 -17.84 21.36 3.73
CA GLU A 561 -18.75 20.27 3.41
C GLU A 561 -20.00 20.78 2.71
N TRP A 562 -19.94 20.95 1.38
CA TRP A 562 -21.07 21.24 0.52
C TRP A 562 -21.63 19.98 -0.16
N THR A 563 -20.81 18.97 -0.29
CA THR A 563 -21.13 17.65 -0.82
C THR A 563 -21.12 16.62 0.30
N ASN A 564 -21.57 15.41 0.02
CA ASN A 564 -21.43 14.30 0.96
C ASN A 564 -20.00 13.78 1.06
N GLU A 565 -19.11 14.22 0.18
CA GLU A 565 -17.70 13.82 0.20
C GLU A 565 -16.94 14.49 1.34
N ILE A 566 -16.21 13.67 2.08
CA ILE A 566 -15.31 14.10 3.14
C ILE A 566 -13.93 13.46 2.95
N SER A 567 -12.90 14.19 3.24
CA SER A 567 -11.52 13.67 3.21
C SER A 567 -10.71 14.04 4.45
N MET A 568 -11.25 14.92 5.28
CA MET A 568 -10.64 15.39 6.53
C MET A 568 -11.68 15.54 7.62
N VAL A 569 -11.28 15.31 8.87
CA VAL A 569 -12.01 15.70 10.07
C VAL A 569 -11.17 16.68 10.89
N LEU A 570 -11.83 17.67 11.48
CA LEU A 570 -11.12 18.69 12.27
C LEU A 570 -10.84 18.16 13.67
N THR A 571 -9.59 18.23 14.10
CA THR A 571 -9.16 17.74 15.42
C THR A 571 -9.60 18.63 16.59
N GLY A 572 -10.31 19.71 16.31
CA GLY A 572 -11.03 20.47 17.33
C GLY A 572 -12.21 19.70 17.97
N ALA A 573 -12.65 18.58 17.40
CA ALA A 573 -13.61 17.64 18.00
C ALA A 573 -13.47 16.27 17.31
N ALA A 574 -12.47 15.49 17.71
CA ALA A 574 -12.20 14.18 17.09
C ALA A 574 -11.58 13.18 18.05
N PHE A 575 -11.90 11.90 17.83
CA PHE A 575 -11.27 10.75 18.46
C PHE A 575 -10.18 10.18 17.57
N TYR A 576 -9.07 9.78 18.18
CA TYR A 576 -7.99 9.06 17.52
C TYR A 576 -7.11 8.32 18.52
N HIS A 577 -6.27 7.40 18.04
CA HIS A 577 -5.34 6.63 18.87
C HIS A 577 -4.13 7.49 19.28
N LYS A 578 -3.67 7.37 20.52
CA LYS A 578 -2.48 8.10 21.05
C LYS A 578 -1.21 7.88 20.25
N TYR A 579 -1.12 6.79 19.49
CA TYR A 579 -0.02 6.51 18.59
C TYR A 579 0.19 7.62 17.54
N TRP A 580 -0.89 8.26 17.09
CA TRP A 580 -0.78 9.34 16.12
C TRP A 580 -0.10 10.57 16.69
N ASN A 581 -0.20 10.82 18.02
CA ASN A 581 0.58 11.87 18.67
C ASN A 581 2.07 11.57 18.64
N TYR A 582 2.43 10.32 18.93
CA TYR A 582 3.82 9.87 18.83
C TYR A 582 4.35 10.02 17.41
N LEU A 583 3.60 9.56 16.42
CA LEU A 583 4.03 9.61 15.03
C LEU A 583 4.05 11.05 14.48
N TYR A 584 3.11 11.92 14.89
CA TYR A 584 3.15 13.35 14.56
C TYR A 584 4.43 14.01 15.07
N THR A 585 4.84 13.66 16.29
CA THR A 585 6.04 14.24 16.89
C THR A 585 7.32 13.73 16.26
N THR A 586 7.40 12.42 15.93
CA THR A 586 8.64 11.75 15.51
C THR A 586 8.75 11.53 14.00
N GLY A 587 7.65 11.32 13.29
CA GLY A 587 7.60 10.90 11.89
C GLY A 587 7.03 11.93 10.91
N MET A 588 6.45 13.03 11.38
CA MET A 588 5.97 14.11 10.51
C MET A 588 7.16 14.82 9.85
N PRO A 589 7.13 15.11 8.54
CA PRO A 589 8.14 15.94 7.90
C PRO A 589 8.38 17.25 8.67
N PRO A 590 9.64 17.60 9.01
CA PRO A 590 9.94 18.80 9.80
C PRO A 590 9.35 20.07 9.20
N GLU A 591 9.41 20.22 7.88
CA GLU A 591 8.89 21.38 7.15
C GLU A 591 7.37 21.53 7.30
N VAL A 592 6.62 20.45 7.50
CA VAL A 592 5.17 20.50 7.76
C VAL A 592 4.91 21.02 9.17
N LYS A 593 5.67 20.56 10.17
CA LYS A 593 5.55 21.05 11.56
C LYS A 593 5.93 22.52 11.67
N ASP A 594 7.02 22.92 11.03
CA ASP A 594 7.47 24.31 11.02
C ASP A 594 6.42 25.21 10.34
N TRP A 595 5.85 24.76 9.22
CA TRP A 595 4.76 25.47 8.53
C TRP A 595 3.53 25.69 9.44
N VAL A 596 3.11 24.64 10.17
CA VAL A 596 1.98 24.68 11.11
C VAL A 596 2.26 25.64 12.26
N ASP A 597 3.44 25.54 12.87
CA ASP A 597 3.81 26.29 14.06
C ASP A 597 4.07 27.77 13.74
N ASP A 598 4.68 28.09 12.61
CA ASP A 598 4.95 29.48 12.19
C ASP A 598 3.65 30.22 11.80
N ARG A 599 2.72 29.55 11.15
CA ARG A 599 1.44 30.14 10.73
C ARG A 599 0.34 30.01 11.75
N MET A 600 0.54 29.24 12.80
CA MET A 600 -0.46 28.93 13.82
C MET A 600 -1.78 28.47 13.19
N ASN A 601 -1.70 27.58 12.19
CA ASN A 601 -2.84 27.07 11.42
C ASN A 601 -2.53 25.69 10.83
N CYS A 602 -3.58 24.93 10.46
CA CYS A 602 -3.51 23.71 9.67
C CYS A 602 -2.96 22.45 10.40
N GLU A 603 -2.88 22.45 11.72
CA GLU A 603 -2.46 21.28 12.50
C GLU A 603 -3.39 20.07 12.30
N ASP A 604 -4.68 20.34 12.13
CA ASP A 604 -5.71 19.34 11.83
C ASP A 604 -5.54 18.75 10.43
N ILE A 605 -5.23 19.58 9.42
CA ILE A 605 -4.92 19.13 8.06
C ILE A 605 -3.67 18.24 8.10
N ALA A 606 -2.61 18.68 8.77
CA ALA A 606 -1.37 17.92 8.91
C ALA A 606 -1.59 16.53 9.54
N MET A 607 -2.43 16.44 10.59
CA MET A 607 -2.78 15.16 11.21
C MET A 607 -3.56 14.26 10.24
N ASN A 608 -4.51 14.78 9.47
CA ASN A 608 -5.22 14.01 8.46
C ASN A 608 -4.27 13.49 7.37
N PHE A 609 -3.32 14.32 6.91
CA PHE A 609 -2.29 13.90 5.96
C PHE A 609 -1.45 12.75 6.52
N LEU A 610 -0.99 12.85 7.76
CA LEU A 610 -0.21 11.81 8.42
C LEU A 610 -0.96 10.49 8.48
N VAL A 611 -2.18 10.49 9.03
CA VAL A 611 -2.98 9.28 9.21
C VAL A 611 -3.35 8.68 7.87
N ALA A 612 -3.79 9.48 6.90
CA ALA A 612 -4.12 9.00 5.56
C ALA A 612 -2.90 8.46 4.82
N ASN A 613 -1.72 9.09 4.99
CA ASN A 613 -0.48 8.61 4.37
C ASN A 613 -0.07 7.23 4.89
N VAL A 614 -0.25 6.98 6.17
CA VAL A 614 0.13 5.71 6.82
C VAL A 614 -0.92 4.64 6.58
N THR A 615 -2.20 4.95 6.76
CA THR A 615 -3.29 3.95 6.72
C THR A 615 -3.83 3.73 5.31
N ASN A 616 -3.62 4.69 4.41
CA ASN A 616 -4.27 4.75 3.10
C ASN A 616 -5.82 4.73 3.17
N LYS A 617 -6.38 5.20 4.30
CA LYS A 617 -7.82 5.20 4.59
C LYS A 617 -8.33 6.61 4.84
N PRO A 618 -9.58 6.94 4.43
CA PRO A 618 -10.22 8.20 4.77
C PRO A 618 -10.61 8.26 6.25
N PRO A 619 -10.79 9.46 6.83
CA PRO A 619 -11.36 9.61 8.17
C PRO A 619 -12.85 9.24 8.18
N ILE A 620 -13.43 9.15 9.37
CA ILE A 620 -14.86 8.87 9.56
C ILE A 620 -15.53 10.07 10.21
N LYS A 621 -16.62 10.52 9.60
CA LYS A 621 -17.50 11.52 10.20
C LYS A 621 -18.51 10.85 11.12
N ALA A 622 -18.53 11.23 12.39
CA ALA A 622 -19.61 10.91 13.31
C ALA A 622 -20.65 12.04 13.28
N ARG A 623 -21.91 11.69 13.03
CA ARG A 623 -22.97 12.68 12.99
C ARG A 623 -23.54 12.93 14.38
N THR A 624 -23.82 14.21 14.71
CA THR A 624 -24.53 14.62 15.92
C THR A 624 -26.02 14.75 15.64
N ASN A 625 -26.84 14.25 16.54
CA ASN A 625 -28.31 14.32 16.40
C ASN A 625 -28.85 15.67 16.89
N VAL A 626 -29.14 16.56 15.97
CA VAL A 626 -29.64 17.93 16.26
C VAL A 626 -31.16 18.02 16.50
N LYS A 627 -31.94 16.99 16.12
CA LYS A 627 -33.39 17.19 15.97
C LYS A 627 -34.23 17.13 17.23
N TYR A 628 -33.78 16.54 18.35
CA TYR A 628 -34.69 16.23 19.44
C TYR A 628 -34.71 17.16 20.66
N HIS A 629 -33.64 17.86 20.97
CA HIS A 629 -33.66 18.75 22.15
C HIS A 629 -34.29 20.13 21.93
N LEU A 630 -34.36 20.61 20.68
CA LEU A 630 -34.95 21.92 20.39
C LEU A 630 -36.47 21.91 20.26
N GLN A 631 -37.08 20.73 20.04
CA GLN A 631 -38.51 20.59 19.85
C GLN A 631 -39.30 20.61 21.17
N LEU A 632 -38.64 20.38 22.30
CA LEU A 632 -39.27 20.41 23.62
C LEU A 632 -39.30 21.78 24.29
N CYS A 633 -38.43 22.71 23.88
CA CYS A 633 -38.31 24.03 24.55
C CYS A 633 -38.91 25.22 23.80
N LEU A 634 -39.14 25.13 22.50
CA LEU A 634 -39.66 26.28 21.71
C LEU A 634 -40.63 25.85 20.60
N LYS A 635 -41.88 26.22 20.75
CA LYS A 635 -42.92 26.12 19.70
C LYS A 635 -42.71 27.14 18.57
N LEU A 636 -41.55 27.19 17.94
CA LEU A 636 -41.28 28.07 16.81
C LEU A 636 -40.53 27.35 15.70
N PRO A 637 -40.93 27.52 14.41
CA PRO A 637 -40.24 26.92 13.28
C PRO A 637 -39.01 27.76 12.91
N LEU A 638 -37.88 27.53 13.56
CA LEU A 638 -36.60 28.08 13.14
C LEU A 638 -35.73 26.98 12.53
N GLN A 639 -35.52 27.07 11.22
CA GLN A 639 -34.45 26.39 10.53
C GLN A 639 -33.11 26.95 11.04
N VAL A 640 -32.52 26.33 12.07
CA VAL A 640 -31.18 26.68 12.54
C VAL A 640 -30.19 25.82 11.78
N ALA A 641 -29.35 26.47 10.98
CA ALA A 641 -28.27 25.81 10.26
C ALA A 641 -27.33 25.07 11.23
N PRO A 642 -26.84 23.88 10.91
CA PRO A 642 -25.99 23.05 11.78
C PRO A 642 -24.70 23.76 12.29
N LYS A 643 -24.28 24.82 11.61
CA LYS A 643 -23.06 25.59 11.95
C LYS A 643 -23.08 26.31 13.30
N LYS A 644 -24.25 26.59 13.89
CA LYS A 644 -24.36 27.32 15.18
C LYS A 644 -24.25 26.42 16.41
N LYS A 645 -24.25 25.09 16.26
CA LYS A 645 -24.27 24.15 17.37
C LYS A 645 -22.91 23.91 18.03
N PHE A 646 -21.82 24.22 17.33
CA PHE A 646 -20.46 23.94 17.81
C PHE A 646 -19.72 25.16 18.38
N LYS A 647 -20.37 26.33 18.51
CA LYS A 647 -19.72 27.53 19.06
C LYS A 647 -20.50 28.11 20.22
N CYS A 648 -19.74 28.56 21.25
CA CYS A 648 -20.23 29.26 22.41
C CYS A 648 -20.98 30.53 22.03
N PRO A 649 -22.29 30.70 22.38
CA PRO A 649 -23.02 31.92 22.09
C PRO A 649 -22.46 33.16 22.84
N GLU A 650 -21.76 32.94 23.97
CA GLU A 650 -21.19 33.99 24.80
C GLU A 650 -19.75 34.32 24.41
N CYS A 651 -19.15 33.56 23.49
CA CYS A 651 -17.81 33.81 22.98
C CYS A 651 -17.82 34.70 21.72
N VAL A 652 -18.84 35.53 21.56
CA VAL A 652 -19.26 36.24 20.32
C VAL A 652 -18.33 37.40 19.90
N ASN A 653 -17.21 37.61 20.53
CA ASN A 653 -16.33 38.72 20.13
C ASN A 653 -15.24 38.36 19.12
N ASN A 654 -15.22 37.17 18.56
CA ASN A 654 -14.34 36.85 17.45
C ASN A 654 -15.17 36.36 16.24
N GLU A 655 -15.08 37.13 15.17
CA GLU A 655 -15.55 36.76 13.84
C GLU A 655 -15.25 35.28 13.54
N MET A 656 -16.24 34.60 12.96
CA MET A 656 -16.10 33.17 12.68
C MET A 656 -14.94 32.94 11.71
N LEU A 657 -13.75 32.58 12.20
CA LEU A 657 -12.57 32.23 11.39
C LEU A 657 -12.90 31.29 10.23
N SER A 658 -13.86 30.39 10.43
CA SER A 658 -14.34 29.46 9.39
C SER A 658 -15.16 30.11 8.26
N ALA A 659 -15.55 31.36 8.38
CA ALA A 659 -16.27 32.13 7.36
C ALA A 659 -15.35 33.19 6.70
N ASP A 660 -14.15 33.37 7.20
CA ASP A 660 -13.17 34.27 6.60
C ASP A 660 -12.56 33.62 5.34
N LEU A 661 -12.71 34.30 4.21
CA LEU A 661 -12.13 33.90 2.92
C LEU A 661 -10.60 33.83 2.99
N GLY A 662 -9.96 34.70 3.77
CA GLY A 662 -8.51 34.68 4.00
C GLY A 662 -8.07 33.41 4.69
N HIS A 663 -8.82 32.96 5.71
CA HIS A 663 -8.55 31.72 6.43
C HIS A 663 -8.69 30.47 5.52
N MET A 664 -9.72 30.42 4.67
CA MET A 664 -9.93 29.34 3.70
C MET A 664 -8.80 29.28 2.65
N PHE A 665 -8.34 30.45 2.22
CA PHE A 665 -7.21 30.55 1.29
C PHE A 665 -5.90 30.05 1.90
N GLU A 666 -5.59 30.41 3.15
CA GLU A 666 -4.40 29.90 3.86
C GLU A 666 -4.48 28.38 4.07
N ARG A 667 -5.65 27.83 4.36
CA ARG A 667 -5.84 26.38 4.50
C ARG A 667 -5.68 25.63 3.15
N SER A 668 -6.07 26.25 2.05
CA SER A 668 -5.80 25.71 0.71
C SER A 668 -4.30 25.65 0.42
N LYS A 669 -3.54 26.69 0.80
CA LYS A 669 -2.07 26.67 0.71
C LYS A 669 -1.45 25.56 1.55
N CYS A 670 -2.02 25.25 2.72
CA CYS A 670 -1.54 24.13 3.54
C CYS A 670 -1.73 22.80 2.81
N VAL A 671 -2.90 22.55 2.22
CA VAL A 671 -3.15 21.31 1.44
C VAL A 671 -2.14 21.17 0.31
N ASP A 672 -1.89 22.25 -0.42
CA ASP A 672 -0.96 22.25 -1.56
C ASP A 672 0.50 22.04 -1.12
N PHE A 673 0.92 22.74 -0.06
CA PHE A 673 2.26 22.61 0.51
C PHE A 673 2.50 21.20 1.09
N PHE A 674 1.54 20.66 1.86
CA PHE A 674 1.67 19.33 2.45
C PHE A 674 1.69 18.24 1.38
N THR A 675 0.92 18.40 0.29
CA THR A 675 1.01 17.48 -0.85
C THR A 675 2.42 17.42 -1.44
N LYS A 676 3.10 18.57 -1.52
CA LYS A 676 4.50 18.64 -1.99
C LYS A 676 5.47 18.02 -0.97
N ALA A 677 5.29 18.30 0.32
CA ALA A 677 6.14 17.77 1.40
C ALA A 677 6.03 16.24 1.53
N PHE A 678 4.82 15.69 1.35
CA PHE A 678 4.60 14.25 1.33
C PHE A 678 4.93 13.59 -0.03
N GLY A 679 5.23 14.39 -1.07
CA GLY A 679 5.51 13.90 -2.42
C GLY A 679 4.30 13.34 -3.17
N ARG A 680 3.13 13.30 -2.56
CA ARG A 680 1.85 12.86 -3.12
C ARG A 680 0.68 13.42 -2.33
N MET A 681 -0.55 13.31 -2.88
CA MET A 681 -1.79 13.56 -2.15
C MET A 681 -2.23 12.27 -1.42
N PRO A 682 -2.07 12.16 -0.08
CA PRO A 682 -2.48 10.97 0.65
C PRO A 682 -3.96 10.96 1.02
N LEU A 683 -4.61 12.13 1.05
CA LEU A 683 -6.01 12.25 1.44
C LEU A 683 -6.91 11.50 0.46
N ARG A 684 -7.90 10.80 0.98
CA ARG A 684 -8.91 10.09 0.20
C ARG A 684 -10.28 10.61 0.55
N SER A 685 -11.09 10.88 -0.47
CA SER A 685 -12.48 11.25 -0.30
C SER A 685 -13.35 10.01 -0.05
N VAL A 686 -14.39 10.17 0.75
CA VAL A 686 -15.40 9.15 1.02
C VAL A 686 -16.76 9.80 1.25
N GLU A 687 -17.83 9.14 0.82
CA GLU A 687 -19.21 9.56 1.08
C GLU A 687 -19.82 8.88 2.32
N PHE A 688 -19.07 8.00 2.95
CA PHE A 688 -19.50 7.25 4.15
C PHE A 688 -19.40 8.12 5.40
N ARG A 689 -20.43 8.04 6.25
CA ARG A 689 -20.45 8.62 7.61
C ARG A 689 -21.14 7.66 8.57
N ALA A 690 -20.82 7.78 9.86
CA ALA A 690 -21.52 7.06 10.92
C ALA A 690 -22.67 7.93 11.47
N ASP A 691 -23.88 7.40 11.42
CA ASP A 691 -25.07 8.01 12.03
C ASP A 691 -25.52 7.15 13.22
N PRO A 692 -25.84 7.74 14.39
CA PRO A 692 -26.33 6.96 15.52
C PRO A 692 -27.71 6.37 15.21
N VAL A 693 -27.88 5.10 15.53
CA VAL A 693 -29.21 4.47 15.51
C VAL A 693 -29.98 4.95 16.73
N LEU A 694 -31.10 5.58 16.50
CA LEU A 694 -31.95 6.08 17.57
C LEU A 694 -32.78 4.93 18.16
N TYR A 695 -32.24 4.25 19.14
CA TYR A 695 -32.93 3.15 19.83
C TYR A 695 -34.21 3.58 20.58
N LYS A 696 -34.40 4.88 20.83
CA LYS A 696 -35.53 5.43 21.56
C LYS A 696 -36.64 6.01 20.69
N ASP A 697 -36.43 6.10 19.38
CA ASP A 697 -37.50 6.51 18.50
C ASP A 697 -38.35 5.26 18.18
N PRO A 698 -39.61 5.19 18.56
CA PRO A 698 -40.49 4.20 18.01
C PRO A 698 -40.44 4.41 16.50
N PHE A 699 -40.15 3.37 15.76
CA PHE A 699 -40.12 3.37 14.31
C PHE A 699 -41.43 4.03 13.87
N PRO A 700 -41.41 5.20 13.17
CA PRO A 700 -42.64 5.93 12.91
C PRO A 700 -43.65 4.98 12.29
N GLU A 701 -44.84 4.82 12.90
CA GLU A 701 -45.82 3.87 12.41
C GLU A 701 -46.17 4.06 10.94
N LYS A 702 -46.04 5.29 10.46
CA LYS A 702 -46.18 5.67 9.04
C LYS A 702 -45.14 5.02 8.11
N LEU A 703 -44.00 4.55 8.63
CA LEU A 703 -42.95 3.85 7.87
C LEU A 703 -43.01 2.33 8.05
N LYS A 704 -43.85 1.82 8.98
CA LYS A 704 -44.12 0.39 9.09
C LYS A 704 -45.00 -0.04 7.94
N ARG A 705 -44.36 -0.47 6.84
CA ARG A 705 -45.09 -1.07 5.69
C ARG A 705 -45.55 -2.50 5.99
N PHE A 706 -44.97 -3.16 6.98
CA PHE A 706 -45.26 -4.52 7.41
C PHE A 706 -45.33 -4.52 8.92
N ASN A 707 -46.40 -5.14 9.48
CA ASN A 707 -46.64 -5.20 10.92
C ASN A 707 -45.53 -5.96 11.68
N ASP A 708 -44.71 -6.72 10.99
CA ASP A 708 -43.71 -7.61 11.56
C ASP A 708 -42.32 -6.96 11.68
N ILE A 709 -42.11 -5.76 11.06
CA ILE A 709 -40.85 -5.04 11.17
C ILE A 709 -40.77 -4.36 12.55
N GLY A 710 -39.88 -4.85 13.37
CA GLY A 710 -39.64 -4.34 14.73
C GLY A 710 -40.38 -5.06 15.84
N SER A 711 -40.94 -6.24 15.59
CA SER A 711 -41.48 -7.18 16.58
C SER A 711 -40.46 -8.28 16.91
N LEU A 712 -39.21 -7.89 17.20
CA LEU A 712 -38.23 -8.80 17.80
C LEU A 712 -38.21 -8.63 19.30
#